data_2479ebd533ea8bf4a183c301fedc0ce8
#
_entry.id   2479ebd533ea8bf4a183c301fedc0ce8
#
_cell.length_a   1.000
_cell.length_b   1.000
_cell.length_c   1.000
_cell.angle_alpha   90.00
_cell.angle_beta   90.00
_cell.angle_gamma   90.00
#
_symmetry.space_group_name_H-M   'P 1'
#
loop_
_entity.id
_entity.type
_entity.pdbx_description
1 polymer ?
#
loop_
_entity_poly.entity_id
_entity_poly.type
_entity_poly.pdbx_seq_one_letter_code
_entity_poly.pdbx_strand_id
1 'polypeptide(L)'
;MDFLTTVESPALGLIPAAFAALLLLDWIRMSEAAVRGTDDAAPCYRPRRWSVSPAGALFPFLMLAAWALLPCVGLIATSIAAMLGCSAVAFLAGVIGLHRDAIREALLADTDASRGQRMFRHALLDLIVLAGVVAASFFAIEQPYNTTLACVQKPFLYIDVLLMALPVVVLYFLGQRRAAGPGVACVLYGVMGLAQYYLWRFKNTAILPADLWAAGTAAAVAGGYSYTLQDPALIGLACATMGVGLASLLGPDRRGKVDGKADAEPKPHTARDVIVNLACAAVTAACMVAAHVDPTYTQMGAKINYFWPLYTYRQHGAILSFVAGSQDLVIHKPSDYSDEKASSELKALVARYNKELAGDASRKAAESQFEGQKPSIVVVMNETFADMSIYDKMKSGYEGPKFFNTGMTDALSHGALSVSVNGGGTANTEFEFLTGNSMAFLGLGKYPYSIYDFSDCEALPKQLAKLGYASTAIHPNYPSNWNRKSTYEGMGFDQFLSIEDFPEDAPRFHNGLTDKVTYEKILELLRDNDEPQFVFDVTMQNHSDYNVGNIPADRLTDYQPEGISGDTNALLNEYLSCIQASDEDLEYFVGELKKLDRPVILVFFGDHQTNFASTYNDAWYKGESELAHNQRLYQTVYTMWANYDVAGNDQANVDDYTSPAYLAAMTLNAVGAPLSDYQKAELVARKTMPAINAFGYLGTDGKWYETDDEDSPMSGLAAELDDITYLRFARKLK
;
A
#
# COMPACT_ATOMS: atom_id res chain seq x y z
N MET A 1 -30.11 26.70 -2.16
CA MET A 1 -28.89 25.94 -1.87
C MET A 1 -29.31 24.48 -1.77
N ASP A 2 -28.78 23.65 -2.64
CA ASP A 2 -29.07 22.23 -2.59
C ASP A 2 -28.33 21.61 -1.39
N PHE A 3 -29.09 21.03 -0.43
CA PHE A 3 -28.52 20.51 0.82
C PHE A 3 -27.56 19.32 0.60
N LEU A 4 -27.58 18.73 -0.59
CA LEU A 4 -26.75 17.57 -0.97
C LEU A 4 -25.51 17.98 -1.81
N THR A 5 -25.42 19.25 -2.21
CA THR A 5 -24.26 19.72 -2.97
C THR A 5 -23.07 19.89 -2.03
N THR A 6 -21.91 19.41 -2.44
CA THR A 6 -20.66 19.61 -1.69
C THR A 6 -20.29 21.09 -1.68
N VAL A 7 -19.95 21.60 -0.51
CA VAL A 7 -19.61 23.01 -0.28
C VAL A 7 -18.25 23.10 0.41
N GLU A 8 -17.38 23.94 -0.10
CA GLU A 8 -16.16 24.37 0.58
C GLU A 8 -16.41 25.79 1.12
N SER A 9 -16.66 25.91 2.40
CA SER A 9 -16.89 27.21 3.01
C SER A 9 -16.57 27.17 4.51
N PRO A 10 -15.85 28.19 5.03
CA PRO A 10 -15.65 28.37 6.46
C PRO A 10 -16.96 28.41 7.25
N ALA A 11 -18.07 28.84 6.63
CA ALA A 11 -19.38 28.90 7.28
C ALA A 11 -19.92 27.52 7.70
N LEU A 12 -19.47 26.43 7.07
CA LEU A 12 -19.83 25.07 7.51
C LEU A 12 -19.41 24.80 8.96
N GLY A 13 -18.32 25.39 9.43
CA GLY A 13 -17.84 25.28 10.80
C GLY A 13 -18.79 25.81 11.87
N LEU A 14 -19.74 26.68 11.49
CA LEU A 14 -20.74 27.20 12.43
C LEU A 14 -21.69 26.10 12.94
N ILE A 15 -21.95 25.05 12.13
CA ILE A 15 -22.83 23.95 12.52
C ILE A 15 -22.24 23.15 13.69
N PRO A 16 -21.04 22.54 13.58
CA PRO A 16 -20.45 21.80 14.70
C PRO A 16 -20.10 22.72 15.88
N ALA A 17 -19.76 23.99 15.66
CA ALA A 17 -19.54 24.95 16.73
C ALA A 17 -20.80 25.18 17.59
N ALA A 18 -21.97 25.26 16.94
CA ALA A 18 -23.25 25.37 17.68
C ALA A 18 -23.53 24.12 18.55
N PHE A 19 -23.29 22.92 18.01
CA PHE A 19 -23.43 21.67 18.76
C PHE A 19 -22.40 21.54 19.90
N ALA A 20 -21.15 21.97 19.68
CA ALA A 20 -20.14 22.02 20.74
C ALA A 20 -20.58 22.99 21.89
N ALA A 21 -21.10 24.15 21.53
CA ALA A 21 -21.62 25.11 22.53
C ALA A 21 -22.81 24.55 23.32
N LEU A 22 -23.74 23.84 22.64
CA LEU A 22 -24.88 23.20 23.33
C LEU A 22 -24.38 22.10 24.29
N LEU A 23 -23.39 21.30 23.90
CA LEU A 23 -22.82 20.27 24.75
C LEU A 23 -22.10 20.86 25.96
N LEU A 24 -21.41 21.97 25.81
CA LEU A 24 -20.77 22.72 26.88
C LEU A 24 -21.81 23.30 27.85
N LEU A 25 -22.88 23.86 27.30
CA LEU A 25 -23.98 24.39 28.11
C LEU A 25 -24.68 23.29 28.92
N ASP A 26 -24.90 22.12 28.35
CA ASP A 26 -25.46 20.96 29.04
C ASP A 26 -24.56 20.54 30.22
N TRP A 27 -23.26 20.43 30.01
CA TRP A 27 -22.28 20.14 31.06
C TRP A 27 -22.28 21.20 32.17
N ILE A 28 -22.36 22.50 31.86
CA ILE A 28 -22.44 23.59 32.84
C ILE A 28 -23.70 23.43 33.66
N ARG A 29 -24.86 23.24 33.03
CA ARG A 29 -26.15 23.06 33.70
C ARG A 29 -26.13 21.87 34.66
N MET A 30 -25.59 20.73 34.23
CA MET A 30 -25.45 19.54 35.08
C MET A 30 -24.53 19.82 36.27
N SER A 31 -23.43 20.52 36.06
CA SER A 31 -22.48 20.86 37.12
C SER A 31 -23.08 21.84 38.12
N GLU A 32 -23.87 22.80 37.67
CA GLU A 32 -24.64 23.70 38.55
C GLU A 32 -25.73 22.98 39.35
N ALA A 33 -26.48 22.08 38.70
CA ALA A 33 -27.53 21.29 39.37
C ALA A 33 -26.94 20.38 40.45
N ALA A 34 -25.78 19.76 40.18
CA ALA A 34 -25.07 18.95 41.16
C ALA A 34 -24.57 19.78 42.37
N VAL A 35 -24.23 21.05 42.19
CA VAL A 35 -23.83 21.96 43.25
C VAL A 35 -25.04 22.37 44.07
N ARG A 36 -26.20 22.71 43.45
CA ARG A 36 -27.41 23.13 44.13
C ARG A 36 -28.07 22.00 44.95
N GLY A 37 -28.04 20.76 44.43
CA GLY A 37 -28.59 19.59 45.13
C GLY A 37 -27.84 19.20 46.41
N THR A 38 -26.70 19.83 46.72
CA THR A 38 -25.92 19.61 47.95
C THR A 38 -26.06 20.71 48.98
N ASP A 39 -26.77 21.84 48.66
CA ASP A 39 -26.96 22.94 49.60
C ASP A 39 -27.97 22.59 50.76
N ASP A 40 -28.81 21.55 50.57
CA ASP A 40 -29.72 21.03 51.59
C ASP A 40 -29.08 19.97 52.53
N ALA A 41 -27.86 19.59 52.32
CA ALA A 41 -27.10 18.64 53.15
C ALA A 41 -26.12 19.36 54.09
N ALA A 42 -26.04 18.88 55.34
CA ALA A 42 -25.29 19.43 56.46
C ALA A 42 -23.92 20.04 56.14
N PRO A 43 -23.43 21.03 56.90
CA PRO A 43 -22.37 21.99 56.53
C PRO A 43 -20.94 21.46 56.44
N CYS A 44 -20.71 20.14 56.42
CA CYS A 44 -19.37 19.54 56.45
C CYS A 44 -18.80 19.15 55.06
N TYR A 45 -19.57 19.23 53.99
CA TYR A 45 -19.07 18.83 52.67
C TYR A 45 -19.28 19.97 51.67
N ARG A 46 -18.20 20.68 51.33
CA ARG A 46 -18.17 21.56 50.15
C ARG A 46 -17.86 20.73 48.93
N PRO A 47 -18.81 20.49 47.97
CA PRO A 47 -18.49 19.83 46.73
C PRO A 47 -17.48 20.67 45.94
N ARG A 48 -16.55 19.99 45.31
CA ARG A 48 -15.66 20.65 44.37
C ARG A 48 -16.49 21.30 43.26
N ARG A 49 -16.14 22.50 42.83
CA ARG A 49 -16.86 23.32 41.83
C ARG A 49 -17.19 22.61 40.50
N TRP A 50 -16.68 21.41 40.26
CA TRP A 50 -16.88 20.59 39.06
C TRP A 50 -17.20 19.16 39.48
N SER A 51 -18.44 18.89 39.85
CA SER A 51 -18.88 17.59 40.38
C SER A 51 -19.17 16.55 39.28
N VAL A 52 -19.46 17.01 38.05
CA VAL A 52 -19.74 16.13 36.91
C VAL A 52 -18.46 15.99 36.04
N SER A 53 -17.98 14.76 35.92
CA SER A 53 -16.82 14.48 35.10
C SER A 53 -17.15 14.58 33.59
N PRO A 54 -16.51 15.48 32.83
CA PRO A 54 -16.73 15.58 31.39
C PRO A 54 -16.08 14.45 30.59
N ALA A 55 -15.37 13.51 31.23
CA ALA A 55 -14.51 12.52 30.55
C ALA A 55 -15.26 11.70 29.50
N GLY A 56 -16.53 11.38 29.67
CA GLY A 56 -17.35 10.67 28.71
C GLY A 56 -17.71 11.48 27.45
N ALA A 57 -17.71 12.82 27.55
CA ALA A 57 -18.04 13.70 26.44
C ALA A 57 -16.81 14.38 25.80
N LEU A 58 -15.63 14.19 26.38
CA LEU A 58 -14.41 14.89 25.93
C LEU A 58 -14.10 14.61 24.47
N PHE A 59 -14.10 13.35 24.06
CA PHE A 59 -13.80 12.99 22.67
C PHE A 59 -14.86 13.55 21.70
N PRO A 60 -16.17 13.34 21.89
CA PRO A 60 -17.21 13.98 21.08
C PRO A 60 -17.08 15.50 20.99
N PHE A 61 -16.76 16.17 22.09
CA PHE A 61 -16.52 17.62 22.10
C PHE A 61 -15.31 18.01 21.25
N LEU A 62 -14.19 17.30 21.37
CA LEU A 62 -13.00 17.55 20.58
C LEU A 62 -13.26 17.33 19.07
N MET A 63 -14.05 16.33 18.70
CA MET A 63 -14.47 16.11 17.31
C MET A 63 -15.31 17.26 16.77
N LEU A 64 -16.30 17.73 17.53
CA LEU A 64 -17.10 18.91 17.15
C LEU A 64 -16.22 20.16 17.00
N ALA A 65 -15.27 20.37 17.92
CA ALA A 65 -14.35 21.51 17.85
C ALA A 65 -13.42 21.41 16.63
N ALA A 66 -12.91 20.23 16.32
CA ALA A 66 -12.10 19.99 15.12
C ALA A 66 -12.91 20.27 13.84
N TRP A 67 -14.14 19.75 13.74
CA TRP A 67 -15.01 20.02 12.57
C TRP A 67 -15.45 21.49 12.46
N ALA A 68 -15.43 22.24 13.55
CA ALA A 68 -15.66 23.68 13.50
C ALA A 68 -14.46 24.45 12.92
N LEU A 69 -13.24 23.96 13.14
CA LEU A 69 -12.00 24.63 12.72
C LEU A 69 -11.54 24.24 11.32
N LEU A 70 -11.64 22.94 10.96
CA LEU A 70 -11.12 22.39 9.71
C LEU A 70 -11.66 23.06 8.43
N PRO A 71 -12.94 23.49 8.34
CA PRO A 71 -13.43 24.24 7.18
C PRO A 71 -12.73 25.60 6.98
N CYS A 72 -12.24 26.21 8.06
CA CYS A 72 -11.54 27.49 8.01
C CYS A 72 -10.17 27.40 7.31
N VAL A 73 -9.60 26.19 7.25
CA VAL A 73 -8.30 25.91 6.61
C VAL A 73 -8.44 25.06 5.34
N GLY A 74 -9.67 24.90 4.82
CA GLY A 74 -9.94 24.20 3.56
C GLY A 74 -9.82 22.67 3.63
N LEU A 75 -9.78 22.08 4.82
CA LEU A 75 -9.61 20.63 5.00
C LEU A 75 -10.94 19.85 5.05
N ILE A 76 -12.07 20.50 4.84
CA ILE A 76 -13.40 19.86 4.72
C ILE A 76 -14.15 20.44 3.51
N ALA A 77 -14.58 19.53 2.64
CA ALA A 77 -15.52 19.79 1.54
C ALA A 77 -16.68 18.77 1.69
N THR A 78 -17.83 19.22 2.20
CA THR A 78 -18.92 18.33 2.57
C THR A 78 -20.29 18.96 2.28
N SER A 79 -21.34 18.14 2.18
CA SER A 79 -22.70 18.66 2.08
C SER A 79 -23.18 19.24 3.42
N ILE A 80 -24.08 20.21 3.37
CA ILE A 80 -24.69 20.78 4.58
C ILE A 80 -25.42 19.68 5.38
N ALA A 81 -26.08 18.74 4.68
CA ALA A 81 -26.80 17.65 5.28
C ALA A 81 -25.85 16.69 6.05
N ALA A 82 -24.72 16.33 5.46
CA ALA A 82 -23.71 15.49 6.12
C ALA A 82 -23.09 16.20 7.34
N MET A 83 -22.72 17.49 7.21
CA MET A 83 -22.17 18.26 8.33
C MET A 83 -23.18 18.34 9.49
N LEU A 84 -24.46 18.60 9.22
CA LEU A 84 -25.51 18.67 10.23
C LEU A 84 -25.72 17.31 10.89
N GLY A 85 -25.87 16.24 10.09
CA GLY A 85 -26.08 14.88 10.58
C GLY A 85 -24.93 14.37 11.44
N CYS A 86 -23.68 14.52 10.97
CA CYS A 86 -22.49 14.11 11.70
C CYS A 86 -22.33 14.91 13.02
N SER A 87 -22.58 16.21 12.98
CA SER A 87 -22.54 17.06 14.19
C SER A 87 -23.60 16.65 15.21
N ALA A 88 -24.82 16.33 14.76
CA ALA A 88 -25.91 15.84 15.64
C ALA A 88 -25.54 14.47 16.26
N VAL A 89 -24.91 13.56 15.50
CA VAL A 89 -24.43 12.26 16.00
C VAL A 89 -23.33 12.46 17.05
N ALA A 90 -22.37 13.33 16.81
CA ALA A 90 -21.31 13.64 17.76
C ALA A 90 -21.86 14.33 19.03
N PHE A 91 -22.82 15.23 18.88
CA PHE A 91 -23.53 15.84 20.01
C PHE A 91 -24.26 14.79 20.86
N LEU A 92 -25.00 13.88 20.21
CA LEU A 92 -25.71 12.79 20.92
C LEU A 92 -24.73 11.89 21.66
N ALA A 93 -23.61 11.53 21.05
CA ALA A 93 -22.54 10.78 21.71
C ALA A 93 -22.01 11.51 22.96
N GLY A 94 -21.84 12.82 22.87
CA GLY A 94 -21.43 13.66 23.98
C GLY A 94 -22.49 13.71 25.11
N VAL A 95 -23.77 13.85 24.78
CA VAL A 95 -24.89 13.79 25.73
C VAL A 95 -24.92 12.43 26.43
N ILE A 96 -24.80 11.32 25.70
CA ILE A 96 -24.71 9.97 26.31
C ILE A 96 -23.54 9.92 27.30
N GLY A 97 -22.39 10.47 26.93
CA GLY A 97 -21.20 10.50 27.78
C GLY A 97 -21.36 11.35 29.05
N LEU A 98 -22.04 12.49 28.96
CA LEU A 98 -22.37 13.35 30.14
C LEU A 98 -23.38 12.70 31.06
N HIS A 99 -24.44 12.15 30.48
CA HIS A 99 -25.60 11.58 31.26
C HIS A 99 -25.44 10.09 31.55
N ARG A 100 -24.26 9.50 31.31
CA ARG A 100 -24.00 8.05 31.42
C ARG A 100 -24.44 7.44 32.73
N ASP A 101 -24.22 8.14 33.86
CA ASP A 101 -24.58 7.63 35.20
C ASP A 101 -26.09 7.61 35.39
N ALA A 102 -26.81 8.64 34.95
CA ALA A 102 -28.25 8.70 34.97
C ALA A 102 -28.90 7.66 34.05
N ILE A 103 -28.34 7.47 32.83
CA ILE A 103 -28.80 6.45 31.87
C ILE A 103 -28.60 5.05 32.46
N ARG A 104 -27.43 4.77 33.01
CA ARG A 104 -27.17 3.48 33.69
C ARG A 104 -28.08 3.25 34.87
N GLU A 105 -28.33 4.27 35.67
CA GLU A 105 -29.23 4.18 36.78
C GLU A 105 -30.65 3.85 36.32
N ALA A 106 -31.18 4.55 35.33
CA ALA A 106 -32.51 4.29 34.78
C ALA A 106 -32.66 2.86 34.21
N LEU A 107 -31.60 2.35 33.52
CA LEU A 107 -31.60 1.01 32.91
C LEU A 107 -31.41 -0.13 33.93
N LEU A 108 -30.77 0.13 35.07
CA LEU A 108 -30.39 -0.88 36.06
C LEU A 108 -31.16 -0.76 37.35
N ALA A 109 -32.05 0.26 37.52
CA ALA A 109 -32.81 0.51 38.74
C ALA A 109 -33.81 -0.62 38.95
N ASP A 110 -33.53 -1.42 39.99
CA ASP A 110 -34.49 -2.33 40.59
C ASP A 110 -33.98 -2.62 42.00
N THR A 111 -34.67 -2.03 42.97
CA THR A 111 -34.32 -2.10 44.40
C THR A 111 -34.49 -3.50 44.97
N ASP A 112 -35.34 -4.34 44.34
CA ASP A 112 -35.76 -5.64 44.89
C ASP A 112 -35.05 -6.83 44.20
N ALA A 113 -34.21 -6.56 43.21
CA ALA A 113 -33.49 -7.62 42.46
C ALA A 113 -32.47 -8.34 43.32
N SER A 114 -32.46 -9.67 43.23
CA SER A 114 -31.40 -10.52 43.81
C SER A 114 -30.03 -10.20 43.24
N ARG A 115 -28.94 -10.57 43.94
CA ARG A 115 -27.58 -10.37 43.49
C ARG A 115 -27.35 -10.98 42.08
N GLY A 116 -27.90 -12.18 41.81
CA GLY A 116 -27.77 -12.84 40.50
C GLY A 116 -28.48 -12.08 39.40
N GLN A 117 -29.71 -11.57 39.66
CA GLN A 117 -30.45 -10.75 38.68
C GLN A 117 -29.73 -9.44 38.36
N ARG A 118 -29.15 -8.78 39.36
CA ARG A 118 -28.34 -7.57 39.12
C ARG A 118 -27.11 -7.86 38.27
N MET A 119 -26.35 -8.93 38.60
CA MET A 119 -25.21 -9.32 37.78
C MET A 119 -25.59 -9.63 36.33
N PHE A 120 -26.72 -10.33 36.14
CA PHE A 120 -27.23 -10.63 34.80
C PHE A 120 -27.62 -9.34 34.03
N ARG A 121 -28.32 -8.41 34.64
CA ARG A 121 -28.68 -7.13 34.00
C ARG A 121 -27.44 -6.30 33.61
N HIS A 122 -26.44 -6.23 34.49
CA HIS A 122 -25.19 -5.56 34.16
C HIS A 122 -24.46 -6.24 32.98
N ALA A 123 -24.40 -7.56 32.98
CA ALA A 123 -23.79 -8.29 31.89
C ALA A 123 -24.55 -8.13 30.56
N LEU A 124 -25.90 -8.11 30.64
CA LEU A 124 -26.75 -7.87 29.47
C LEU A 124 -26.58 -6.44 28.93
N LEU A 125 -26.52 -5.43 29.80
CA LEU A 125 -26.25 -4.06 29.39
C LEU A 125 -24.88 -3.94 28.74
N ASP A 126 -23.84 -4.52 29.36
CA ASP A 126 -22.49 -4.49 28.80
C ASP A 126 -22.46 -5.19 27.43
N LEU A 127 -23.16 -6.32 27.26
CA LEU A 127 -23.25 -7.03 25.96
C LEU A 127 -23.94 -6.16 24.89
N ILE A 128 -25.07 -5.51 25.23
CA ILE A 128 -25.80 -4.62 24.30
C ILE A 128 -24.91 -3.43 23.90
N VAL A 129 -24.24 -2.82 24.87
CA VAL A 129 -23.35 -1.69 24.64
C VAL A 129 -22.15 -2.13 23.76
N LEU A 130 -21.52 -3.27 24.06
CA LEU A 130 -20.43 -3.81 23.24
C LEU A 130 -20.89 -4.12 21.81
N ALA A 131 -22.09 -4.67 21.63
CA ALA A 131 -22.66 -4.88 20.29
C ALA A 131 -22.85 -3.55 19.55
N GLY A 132 -23.33 -2.51 20.25
CA GLY A 132 -23.45 -1.15 19.70
C GLY A 132 -22.08 -0.53 19.34
N VAL A 133 -21.06 -0.76 20.17
CA VAL A 133 -19.68 -0.32 19.93
C VAL A 133 -19.12 -1.02 18.69
N VAL A 134 -19.30 -2.33 18.55
CA VAL A 134 -18.86 -3.11 17.37
C VAL A 134 -19.58 -2.62 16.11
N ALA A 135 -20.90 -2.41 16.17
CA ALA A 135 -21.66 -1.86 15.05
C ALA A 135 -21.16 -0.47 14.64
N ALA A 136 -20.92 0.42 15.61
CA ALA A 136 -20.35 1.73 15.34
C ALA A 136 -18.94 1.65 14.73
N SER A 137 -18.11 0.71 15.19
CA SER A 137 -16.79 0.43 14.64
C SER A 137 -16.87 -0.08 13.21
N PHE A 138 -17.81 -0.96 12.89
CA PHE A 138 -18.07 -1.45 11.54
C PHE A 138 -18.38 -0.29 10.58
N PHE A 139 -19.33 0.58 10.94
CA PHE A 139 -19.61 1.75 10.11
C PHE A 139 -18.45 2.74 10.05
N ALA A 140 -17.65 2.85 11.11
CA ALA A 140 -16.49 3.73 11.13
C ALA A 140 -15.40 3.33 10.12
N ILE A 141 -15.20 2.03 9.90
CA ILE A 141 -14.21 1.53 8.96
C ILE A 141 -14.78 1.35 7.56
N GLU A 142 -16.01 0.85 7.41
CA GLU A 142 -16.60 0.52 6.10
C GLU A 142 -17.12 1.76 5.36
N GLN A 143 -17.86 2.64 6.03
CA GLN A 143 -18.56 3.77 5.40
C GLN A 143 -17.65 4.72 4.60
N PRO A 144 -16.41 4.99 5.03
CA PRO A 144 -15.53 5.91 4.29
C PRO A 144 -15.21 5.50 2.84
N TYR A 145 -15.19 4.20 2.52
CA TYR A 145 -14.85 3.70 1.19
C TYR A 145 -15.92 2.83 0.54
N ASN A 146 -16.85 2.28 1.35
CA ASN A 146 -17.94 1.40 0.91
C ASN A 146 -19.29 2.06 1.20
N THR A 147 -19.60 3.11 0.45
CA THR A 147 -20.71 4.02 0.73
C THR A 147 -22.10 3.36 0.68
N THR A 148 -22.26 2.28 -0.06
CA THR A 148 -23.54 1.60 -0.21
C THR A 148 -23.74 0.44 0.76
N LEU A 149 -22.64 -0.16 1.28
CA LEU A 149 -22.63 -1.36 2.11
C LEU A 149 -23.43 -2.56 1.57
N ALA A 150 -24.14 -2.36 0.47
CA ALA A 150 -24.96 -3.39 -0.17
C ALA A 150 -24.13 -4.49 -0.86
N CYS A 151 -22.84 -4.19 -1.12
CA CYS A 151 -21.92 -5.12 -1.76
C CYS A 151 -21.39 -6.19 -0.78
N VAL A 152 -21.45 -5.96 0.55
CA VAL A 152 -20.92 -6.91 1.52
C VAL A 152 -21.75 -8.19 1.52
N GLN A 153 -21.13 -9.29 1.15
CA GLN A 153 -21.77 -10.60 1.08
C GLN A 153 -22.07 -11.13 2.49
N LYS A 154 -23.27 -11.61 2.71
CA LYS A 154 -23.75 -12.00 4.05
C LYS A 154 -22.83 -12.96 4.82
N PRO A 155 -22.29 -14.05 4.25
CA PRO A 155 -21.38 -14.94 4.99
C PRO A 155 -20.16 -14.19 5.53
N PHE A 156 -19.54 -13.37 4.70
CA PHE A 156 -18.33 -12.61 5.05
C PHE A 156 -18.64 -11.47 6.03
N LEU A 157 -19.77 -10.80 5.91
CA LEU A 157 -20.22 -9.78 6.86
C LEU A 157 -20.23 -10.29 8.31
N TYR A 158 -20.75 -11.51 8.54
CA TYR A 158 -20.80 -12.07 9.89
C TYR A 158 -19.43 -12.40 10.45
N ILE A 159 -18.52 -12.90 9.58
CA ILE A 159 -17.15 -13.20 9.96
C ILE A 159 -16.38 -11.91 10.23
N ASP A 160 -16.53 -10.90 9.38
CA ASP A 160 -15.89 -9.59 9.52
C ASP A 160 -16.28 -8.93 10.86
N VAL A 161 -17.57 -8.85 11.15
CA VAL A 161 -18.09 -8.32 12.44
C VAL A 161 -17.58 -9.12 13.63
N LEU A 162 -17.50 -10.45 13.52
CA LEU A 162 -16.96 -11.30 14.59
C LEU A 162 -15.47 -11.02 14.83
N LEU A 163 -14.65 -10.95 13.75
CA LEU A 163 -13.23 -10.60 13.85
C LEU A 163 -13.04 -9.20 14.46
N MET A 164 -13.89 -8.25 14.07
CA MET A 164 -13.92 -6.91 14.66
C MET A 164 -14.24 -6.90 16.15
N ALA A 165 -15.13 -7.78 16.60
CA ALA A 165 -15.53 -7.85 18.00
C ALA A 165 -14.38 -8.32 18.91
N LEU A 166 -13.47 -9.15 18.42
CA LEU A 166 -12.39 -9.73 19.24
C LEU A 166 -11.47 -8.66 19.85
N PRO A 167 -10.88 -7.71 19.10
CA PRO A 167 -10.08 -6.63 19.67
C PRO A 167 -10.87 -5.74 20.65
N VAL A 168 -12.16 -5.47 20.36
CA VAL A 168 -13.03 -4.70 21.26
C VAL A 168 -13.18 -5.40 22.60
N VAL A 169 -13.41 -6.72 22.59
CA VAL A 169 -13.58 -7.53 23.79
C VAL A 169 -12.26 -7.68 24.56
N VAL A 170 -11.12 -7.86 23.86
CA VAL A 170 -9.80 -7.86 24.50
C VAL A 170 -9.57 -6.56 25.25
N LEU A 171 -9.77 -5.42 24.58
CA LEU A 171 -9.57 -4.11 25.19
C LEU A 171 -10.60 -3.80 26.30
N TYR A 172 -11.82 -4.32 26.21
CA TYR A 172 -12.82 -4.23 27.28
C TYR A 172 -12.32 -4.92 28.57
N PHE A 173 -11.80 -6.13 28.47
CA PHE A 173 -11.28 -6.84 29.64
C PHE A 173 -9.95 -6.27 30.16
N LEU A 174 -9.03 -5.88 29.26
CA LEU A 174 -7.79 -5.18 29.63
C LEU A 174 -8.12 -3.85 30.35
N GLY A 175 -9.10 -3.12 29.85
CA GLY A 175 -9.64 -1.90 30.47
C GLY A 175 -10.46 -2.14 31.74
N GLN A 176 -10.49 -3.35 32.28
CA GLN A 176 -11.23 -3.71 33.50
C GLN A 176 -12.72 -3.40 33.37
N ARG A 177 -13.32 -3.76 32.24
CA ARG A 177 -14.73 -3.55 31.91
C ARG A 177 -15.15 -2.08 31.92
N ARG A 178 -14.24 -1.18 31.56
CA ARG A 178 -14.48 0.28 31.49
C ARG A 178 -14.54 0.76 30.05
N ALA A 179 -15.10 1.94 29.88
CA ALA A 179 -15.26 2.63 28.60
C ALA A 179 -13.96 2.80 27.79
N ALA A 180 -12.82 2.98 28.46
CA ALA A 180 -11.58 3.37 27.79
C ALA A 180 -11.11 2.36 26.74
N GLY A 181 -11.15 1.06 27.05
CA GLY A 181 -10.71 0.03 26.09
C GLY A 181 -11.55 0.00 24.80
N PRO A 182 -12.88 -0.23 24.88
CA PRO A 182 -13.75 -0.20 23.70
C PRO A 182 -13.77 1.15 22.98
N GLY A 183 -13.64 2.27 23.73
CA GLY A 183 -13.51 3.60 23.13
C GLY A 183 -12.25 3.75 22.28
N VAL A 184 -11.11 3.24 22.76
CA VAL A 184 -9.86 3.19 21.97
C VAL A 184 -10.03 2.33 20.71
N ALA A 185 -10.71 1.18 20.81
CA ALA A 185 -10.99 0.35 19.63
C ALA A 185 -11.78 1.14 18.57
N CYS A 186 -12.84 1.87 18.96
CA CYS A 186 -13.59 2.70 18.01
C CYS A 186 -12.73 3.76 17.32
N VAL A 187 -11.85 4.42 18.07
CA VAL A 187 -10.95 5.42 17.51
C VAL A 187 -10.00 4.77 16.51
N LEU A 188 -9.42 3.61 16.85
CA LEU A 188 -8.53 2.88 15.94
C LEU A 188 -9.23 2.47 14.64
N TYR A 189 -10.47 1.95 14.72
CA TYR A 189 -11.27 1.63 13.53
C TYR A 189 -11.62 2.88 12.71
N GLY A 190 -11.90 4.00 13.38
CA GLY A 190 -12.10 5.29 12.69
C GLY A 190 -10.84 5.78 11.96
N VAL A 191 -9.67 5.61 12.56
CA VAL A 191 -8.36 5.95 11.92
C VAL A 191 -8.10 5.01 10.73
N MET A 192 -8.36 3.71 10.87
CA MET A 192 -8.22 2.75 9.76
C MET A 192 -9.19 3.10 8.62
N GLY A 193 -10.45 3.44 8.92
CA GLY A 193 -11.42 3.88 7.92
C GLY A 193 -11.01 5.16 7.20
N LEU A 194 -10.41 6.12 7.92
CA LEU A 194 -9.87 7.34 7.33
C LEU A 194 -8.66 7.05 6.43
N ALA A 195 -7.75 6.19 6.85
CA ALA A 195 -6.62 5.76 6.03
C ALA A 195 -7.10 5.03 4.76
N GLN A 196 -8.08 4.12 4.89
CA GLN A 196 -8.71 3.44 3.76
C GLN A 196 -9.39 4.43 2.80
N TYR A 197 -10.05 5.47 3.32
CA TYR A 197 -10.65 6.52 2.51
C TYR A 197 -9.62 7.23 1.63
N TYR A 198 -8.46 7.62 2.19
CA TYR A 198 -7.43 8.30 1.41
C TYR A 198 -6.73 7.37 0.42
N LEU A 199 -6.49 6.11 0.76
CA LEU A 199 -5.98 5.12 -0.20
C LEU A 199 -6.95 4.89 -1.36
N TRP A 200 -8.24 4.80 -1.08
CA TRP A 200 -9.26 4.76 -2.13
C TRP A 200 -9.22 6.01 -3.01
N ARG A 201 -9.16 7.20 -2.40
CA ARG A 201 -9.18 8.48 -3.14
C ARG A 201 -7.95 8.68 -4.02
N PHE A 202 -6.77 8.34 -3.52
CA PHE A 202 -5.50 8.63 -4.19
C PHE A 202 -5.02 7.51 -5.10
N LYS A 203 -5.28 6.25 -4.72
CA LYS A 203 -4.72 5.08 -5.41
C LYS A 203 -5.76 4.08 -5.91
N ASN A 204 -7.05 4.31 -5.65
CA ASN A 204 -8.16 3.38 -5.94
C ASN A 204 -7.91 1.94 -5.45
N THR A 205 -7.23 1.80 -4.31
CA THR A 205 -6.87 0.52 -3.71
C THR A 205 -7.32 0.42 -2.24
N ALA A 206 -7.11 -0.74 -1.62
CA ALA A 206 -7.34 -0.97 -0.19
C ALA A 206 -6.01 -1.04 0.58
N ILE A 207 -6.08 -0.81 1.90
CA ILE A 207 -4.95 -1.04 2.81
C ILE A 207 -4.60 -2.53 2.79
N LEU A 208 -3.38 -2.86 2.39
CA LEU A 208 -2.86 -4.21 2.51
C LEU A 208 -2.04 -4.35 3.81
N PRO A 209 -1.95 -5.56 4.37
CA PRO A 209 -1.14 -5.78 5.57
C PRO A 209 0.33 -5.33 5.42
N ALA A 210 0.93 -5.49 4.24
CA ALA A 210 2.28 -5.04 3.94
C ALA A 210 2.45 -3.50 4.05
N ASP A 211 1.39 -2.71 3.88
CA ASP A 211 1.43 -1.25 4.00
C ASP A 211 1.81 -0.78 5.42
N LEU A 212 1.62 -1.64 6.44
CA LEU A 212 2.06 -1.33 7.79
C LEU A 212 3.58 -1.15 7.88
N TRP A 213 4.35 -1.93 7.13
CA TRP A 213 5.81 -1.79 7.04
C TRP A 213 6.22 -0.63 6.13
N ALA A 214 5.40 -0.33 5.11
CA ALA A 214 5.62 0.78 4.19
C ALA A 214 5.09 2.14 4.70
N ALA A 215 4.54 2.21 5.92
CA ALA A 215 3.93 3.44 6.47
C ALA A 215 4.90 4.63 6.54
N GLY A 216 6.18 4.38 6.79
CA GLY A 216 7.24 5.41 6.76
C GLY A 216 7.41 6.02 5.37
N THR A 217 7.44 5.19 4.34
CA THR A 217 7.50 5.61 2.92
C THR A 217 6.25 6.42 2.54
N ALA A 218 5.06 5.93 2.92
CA ALA A 218 3.81 6.66 2.68
C ALA A 218 3.81 8.04 3.34
N ALA A 219 4.32 8.16 4.57
CA ALA A 219 4.44 9.44 5.26
C ALA A 219 5.41 10.41 4.56
N ALA A 220 6.51 9.89 3.99
CA ALA A 220 7.51 10.72 3.30
C ALA A 220 6.97 11.36 2.00
N VAL A 221 6.06 10.67 1.29
CA VAL A 221 5.45 11.18 0.05
C VAL A 221 4.10 11.88 0.29
N ALA A 222 3.61 11.87 1.52
CA ALA A 222 2.29 12.42 1.87
C ALA A 222 2.11 13.91 1.55
N GLY A 223 3.19 14.68 1.51
CA GLY A 223 3.16 16.12 1.21
C GLY A 223 2.69 16.47 -0.19
N GLY A 224 2.69 15.53 -1.14
CA GLY A 224 2.23 15.72 -2.53
C GLY A 224 0.70 15.64 -2.71
N TYR A 225 -0.06 15.22 -1.67
CA TYR A 225 -1.49 14.98 -1.78
C TYR A 225 -2.33 16.03 -1.06
N SER A 226 -3.51 16.32 -1.61
CA SER A 226 -4.51 17.20 -0.97
C SER A 226 -5.45 16.40 -0.07
N TYR A 227 -5.37 16.63 1.24
CA TYR A 227 -6.14 15.92 2.26
C TYR A 227 -7.43 16.66 2.61
N THR A 228 -8.50 16.41 1.86
CA THR A 228 -9.82 17.01 2.12
C THR A 228 -10.81 15.94 2.57
N LEU A 229 -11.44 16.15 3.74
CA LEU A 229 -12.51 15.29 4.26
C LEU A 229 -13.82 15.58 3.50
N GLN A 230 -14.40 14.53 2.92
CA GLN A 230 -15.72 14.58 2.28
C GLN A 230 -16.75 13.77 3.07
N ASP A 231 -18.02 13.79 2.62
CA ASP A 231 -19.16 13.16 3.30
C ASP A 231 -18.85 11.74 3.82
N PRO A 232 -18.28 10.79 3.02
CA PRO A 232 -18.07 9.42 3.50
C PRO A 232 -17.11 9.34 4.70
N ALA A 233 -15.99 10.08 4.65
CA ALA A 233 -15.01 10.10 5.73
C ALA A 233 -15.59 10.77 7.00
N LEU A 234 -16.35 11.85 6.83
CA LEU A 234 -17.00 12.55 7.95
C LEU A 234 -18.02 11.63 8.64
N ILE A 235 -18.82 10.87 7.88
CA ILE A 235 -19.78 9.91 8.41
C ILE A 235 -19.05 8.80 9.19
N GLY A 236 -17.96 8.23 8.67
CA GLY A 236 -17.15 7.24 9.38
C GLY A 236 -16.63 7.75 10.73
N LEU A 237 -16.09 8.98 10.76
CA LEU A 237 -15.63 9.63 11.99
C LEU A 237 -16.77 9.90 12.97
N ALA A 238 -17.98 10.24 12.48
CA ALA A 238 -19.16 10.40 13.33
C ALA A 238 -19.59 9.07 13.95
N CYS A 239 -19.52 7.95 13.19
CA CYS A 239 -19.78 6.61 13.71
C CYS A 239 -18.77 6.22 14.80
N ALA A 240 -17.47 6.46 14.58
CA ALA A 240 -16.44 6.24 15.61
C ALA A 240 -16.73 7.05 16.87
N THR A 241 -17.15 8.32 16.72
CA THR A 241 -17.50 9.19 17.82
C THR A 241 -18.71 8.67 18.60
N MET A 242 -19.74 8.15 17.89
CA MET A 242 -20.89 7.51 18.53
C MET A 242 -20.46 6.26 19.31
N GLY A 243 -19.56 5.44 18.77
CA GLY A 243 -19.02 4.27 19.46
C GLY A 243 -18.32 4.63 20.77
N VAL A 244 -17.55 5.73 20.81
CA VAL A 244 -16.94 6.25 22.04
C VAL A 244 -18.00 6.72 23.04
N GLY A 245 -19.06 7.40 22.55
CA GLY A 245 -20.20 7.80 23.38
C GLY A 245 -20.91 6.60 24.02
N LEU A 246 -21.20 5.56 23.20
CA LEU A 246 -21.80 4.32 23.68
C LEU A 246 -20.91 3.60 24.71
N ALA A 247 -19.59 3.50 24.40
CA ALA A 247 -18.63 2.89 25.31
C ALA A 247 -18.63 3.54 26.70
N SER A 248 -18.97 4.83 26.82
CA SER A 248 -19.07 5.54 28.11
C SER A 248 -20.08 4.91 29.06
N LEU A 249 -21.05 4.15 28.55
CA LEU A 249 -22.03 3.40 29.33
C LEU A 249 -21.43 2.12 29.95
N LEU A 250 -20.23 1.69 29.59
CA LEU A 250 -19.56 0.54 30.19
C LEU A 250 -18.97 0.92 31.57
N GLY A 251 -19.10 0.04 32.52
CA GLY A 251 -18.48 0.22 33.83
C GLY A 251 -18.92 -0.85 34.82
N PRO A 252 -18.05 -1.23 35.76
CA PRO A 252 -18.38 -2.21 36.79
C PRO A 252 -19.50 -1.72 37.70
N ASP A 253 -20.26 -2.66 38.25
CA ASP A 253 -21.23 -2.37 39.33
C ASP A 253 -20.47 -1.86 40.56
N ARG A 254 -20.66 -0.60 40.91
CA ARG A 254 -19.98 0.04 42.02
C ARG A 254 -20.82 0.09 43.29
N ARG A 255 -22.09 -0.38 43.26
CA ARG A 255 -23.01 -0.34 44.37
C ARG A 255 -22.87 -1.58 45.23
N GLY A 256 -22.07 -1.49 46.29
CA GLY A 256 -22.14 -2.41 47.41
C GLY A 256 -23.29 -1.98 48.34
N LYS A 257 -24.32 -2.83 48.57
CA LYS A 257 -25.21 -2.60 49.71
C LYS A 257 -24.38 -2.80 50.99
N VAL A 258 -24.19 -1.75 51.74
CA VAL A 258 -23.88 -1.85 53.17
C VAL A 258 -25.11 -1.34 53.91
N ASP A 259 -25.82 -2.26 54.56
CA ASP A 259 -26.86 -2.03 55.58
C ASP A 259 -27.84 -0.84 55.32
N GLY A 260 -28.51 -0.87 54.13
CA GLY A 260 -29.66 0.01 53.92
C GLY A 260 -29.36 1.49 53.69
N LYS A 261 -28.11 1.93 53.57
CA LYS A 261 -27.72 3.32 53.28
C LYS A 261 -27.07 3.42 51.90
N ALA A 262 -27.50 4.41 51.12
CA ALA A 262 -27.14 4.66 49.73
C ALA A 262 -25.71 5.22 49.51
N ASP A 263 -24.85 5.30 50.51
CA ASP A 263 -23.60 6.05 50.54
C ASP A 263 -22.36 5.16 50.66
N ALA A 264 -22.35 4.00 50.01
CA ALA A 264 -21.12 3.19 49.96
C ALA A 264 -20.20 3.71 48.86
N GLU A 265 -18.97 4.13 49.21
CA GLU A 265 -17.90 4.39 48.25
C GLU A 265 -17.71 3.21 47.28
N PRO A 266 -17.40 3.48 46.00
CA PRO A 266 -17.18 2.42 45.04
C PRO A 266 -16.10 1.49 45.55
N LYS A 267 -16.39 0.20 45.73
CA LYS A 267 -15.37 -0.78 46.11
C LYS A 267 -14.30 -0.84 45.04
N PRO A 268 -13.03 -0.74 45.41
CA PRO A 268 -11.95 -0.94 44.47
C PRO A 268 -12.04 -2.37 43.87
N HIS A 269 -11.56 -2.55 42.61
CA HIS A 269 -11.46 -3.89 42.03
C HIS A 269 -10.67 -4.79 42.97
N THR A 270 -11.22 -5.95 43.27
CA THR A 270 -10.46 -6.96 44.03
C THR A 270 -9.36 -7.53 43.12
N ALA A 271 -8.25 -8.02 43.70
CA ALA A 271 -7.22 -8.71 42.94
C ALA A 271 -7.81 -9.86 42.11
N ARG A 272 -8.85 -10.54 42.62
CA ARG A 272 -9.57 -11.58 41.90
C ARG A 272 -10.26 -11.04 40.63
N ASP A 273 -10.92 -9.89 40.69
CA ASP A 273 -11.60 -9.30 39.51
C ASP A 273 -10.60 -8.93 38.44
N VAL A 274 -9.47 -8.36 38.83
CA VAL A 274 -8.37 -8.05 37.89
C VAL A 274 -7.82 -9.31 37.23
N ILE A 275 -7.55 -10.37 38.01
CA ILE A 275 -7.05 -11.66 37.48
C ILE A 275 -8.08 -12.28 36.53
N VAL A 276 -9.37 -12.30 36.87
CA VAL A 276 -10.41 -12.84 35.98
C VAL A 276 -10.50 -12.05 34.68
N ASN A 277 -10.48 -10.73 34.75
CA ASN A 277 -10.51 -9.90 33.52
C ASN A 277 -9.27 -10.11 32.65
N LEU A 278 -8.08 -10.21 33.24
CA LEU A 278 -6.85 -10.52 32.49
C LEU A 278 -6.91 -11.93 31.86
N ALA A 279 -7.45 -12.92 32.59
CA ALA A 279 -7.66 -14.27 32.03
C ALA A 279 -8.65 -14.25 30.86
N CYS A 280 -9.76 -13.50 30.97
CA CYS A 280 -10.71 -13.32 29.86
C CYS A 280 -10.06 -12.63 28.66
N ALA A 281 -9.27 -11.58 28.90
CA ALA A 281 -8.50 -10.92 27.85
C ALA A 281 -7.54 -11.87 27.14
N ALA A 282 -6.80 -12.68 27.91
CA ALA A 282 -5.85 -13.65 27.37
C ALA A 282 -6.56 -14.73 26.53
N VAL A 283 -7.68 -15.27 27.01
CA VAL A 283 -8.47 -16.25 26.25
C VAL A 283 -9.00 -15.63 24.95
N THR A 284 -9.56 -14.40 25.00
CA THR A 284 -10.06 -13.75 23.79
C THR A 284 -8.92 -13.42 22.82
N ALA A 285 -7.76 -13.02 23.32
CA ALA A 285 -6.58 -12.78 22.49
C ALA A 285 -6.08 -14.09 21.84
N ALA A 286 -6.12 -15.21 22.57
CA ALA A 286 -5.80 -16.52 21.99
C ALA A 286 -6.80 -16.92 20.90
N CYS A 287 -8.10 -16.67 21.09
CA CYS A 287 -9.10 -16.87 20.04
C CYS A 287 -8.84 -15.96 18.82
N MET A 288 -8.43 -14.72 19.04
CA MET A 288 -8.07 -13.78 17.97
C MET A 288 -6.86 -14.30 17.16
N VAL A 289 -5.81 -14.79 17.84
CA VAL A 289 -4.65 -15.39 17.16
C VAL A 289 -5.06 -16.64 16.40
N ALA A 290 -5.87 -17.52 17.02
CA ALA A 290 -6.37 -18.72 16.34
C ALA A 290 -7.19 -18.36 15.10
N ALA A 291 -8.08 -17.38 15.19
CA ALA A 291 -8.84 -16.89 14.05
C ALA A 291 -7.96 -16.27 12.95
N HIS A 292 -6.86 -15.59 13.35
CA HIS A 292 -5.94 -15.00 12.38
C HIS A 292 -5.19 -16.04 11.54
N VAL A 293 -4.83 -17.19 12.13
CA VAL A 293 -4.06 -18.25 11.44
C VAL A 293 -4.95 -19.34 10.83
N ASP A 294 -6.26 -19.23 10.96
CA ASP A 294 -7.21 -20.24 10.45
C ASP A 294 -7.32 -20.18 8.92
N PRO A 295 -6.93 -21.21 8.17
CA PRO A 295 -7.02 -21.22 6.71
C PRO A 295 -8.46 -21.35 6.19
N THR A 296 -9.45 -21.56 7.05
CA THR A 296 -10.85 -21.74 6.66
C THR A 296 -11.39 -20.56 5.85
N TYR A 297 -10.93 -19.33 6.11
CA TYR A 297 -11.36 -18.14 5.35
C TYR A 297 -11.03 -18.26 3.87
N THR A 298 -9.82 -18.68 3.55
CA THR A 298 -9.37 -18.89 2.16
C THR A 298 -10.17 -20.00 1.48
N GLN A 299 -10.48 -21.09 2.21
CA GLN A 299 -11.33 -22.20 1.72
C GLN A 299 -12.78 -21.77 1.49
N MET A 300 -13.29 -20.79 2.25
CA MET A 300 -14.61 -20.19 2.06
C MET A 300 -14.64 -19.15 0.93
N GLY A 301 -13.53 -18.87 0.29
CA GLY A 301 -13.41 -17.90 -0.79
C GLY A 301 -13.03 -16.47 -0.36
N ALA A 302 -12.65 -16.27 0.91
CA ALA A 302 -12.13 -14.97 1.38
C ALA A 302 -10.68 -14.77 0.93
N LYS A 303 -10.44 -14.81 -0.38
CA LYS A 303 -9.14 -14.51 -0.99
C LYS A 303 -9.14 -13.06 -1.48
N ILE A 304 -7.99 -12.39 -1.38
CA ILE A 304 -7.84 -11.05 -1.96
C ILE A 304 -7.62 -11.20 -3.46
N ASN A 305 -8.44 -10.51 -4.23
CA ASN A 305 -8.11 -10.24 -5.62
C ASN A 305 -7.12 -9.06 -5.66
N TYR A 306 -5.84 -9.34 -5.87
CA TYR A 306 -4.79 -8.31 -5.84
C TYR A 306 -4.78 -7.41 -7.09
N PHE A 307 -5.52 -7.74 -8.15
CA PHE A 307 -5.82 -6.79 -9.21
C PHE A 307 -6.79 -5.70 -8.72
N TRP A 308 -7.76 -6.09 -7.90
CA TRP A 308 -8.81 -5.22 -7.40
C TRP A 308 -9.01 -5.35 -5.88
N PRO A 309 -8.01 -5.01 -5.06
CA PRO A 309 -8.09 -5.20 -3.60
C PRO A 309 -9.31 -4.49 -3.00
N LEU A 310 -9.61 -3.29 -3.47
CA LEU A 310 -10.76 -2.50 -3.02
C LEU A 310 -12.09 -3.22 -3.26
N TYR A 311 -12.25 -3.94 -4.38
CA TYR A 311 -13.43 -4.72 -4.68
C TYR A 311 -13.62 -5.86 -3.66
N THR A 312 -12.55 -6.58 -3.36
CA THR A 312 -12.56 -7.62 -2.32
C THR A 312 -12.98 -7.05 -0.96
N TYR A 313 -12.39 -5.94 -0.56
CA TYR A 313 -12.73 -5.26 0.69
C TYR A 313 -14.19 -4.87 0.75
N ARG A 314 -14.75 -4.34 -0.32
CA ARG A 314 -16.18 -4.00 -0.41
C ARG A 314 -17.11 -5.20 -0.31
N GLN A 315 -16.66 -6.39 -0.76
CA GLN A 315 -17.47 -7.61 -0.73
C GLN A 315 -17.32 -8.42 0.56
N HIS A 316 -16.14 -8.44 1.15
CA HIS A 316 -15.85 -9.30 2.30
C HIS A 316 -15.80 -8.53 3.63
N GLY A 317 -15.68 -7.21 3.60
CA GLY A 317 -15.41 -6.37 4.76
C GLY A 317 -13.92 -6.14 4.97
N ALA A 318 -13.58 -5.01 5.62
CA ALA A 318 -12.20 -4.55 5.76
C ALA A 318 -11.35 -5.46 6.64
N ILE A 319 -11.88 -5.90 7.77
CA ILE A 319 -11.10 -6.67 8.75
C ILE A 319 -10.87 -8.09 8.27
N LEU A 320 -11.89 -8.73 7.70
CA LEU A 320 -11.73 -10.09 7.13
C LEU A 320 -10.73 -10.06 5.98
N SER A 321 -10.84 -9.08 5.07
CA SER A 321 -9.89 -8.95 3.95
C SER A 321 -8.47 -8.68 4.45
N PHE A 322 -8.30 -7.82 5.46
CA PHE A 322 -7.00 -7.55 6.05
C PHE A 322 -6.40 -8.81 6.72
N VAL A 323 -7.21 -9.60 7.44
CA VAL A 323 -6.78 -10.88 8.04
C VAL A 323 -6.41 -11.88 6.95
N ALA A 324 -7.21 -12.03 5.91
CA ALA A 324 -6.90 -12.92 4.78
C ALA A 324 -5.58 -12.52 4.10
N GLY A 325 -5.40 -11.22 3.78
CA GLY A 325 -4.15 -10.73 3.19
C GLY A 325 -2.93 -10.88 4.10
N SER A 326 -3.11 -10.85 5.42
CA SER A 326 -1.98 -11.09 6.34
C SER A 326 -1.49 -12.54 6.34
N GLN A 327 -2.34 -13.49 5.97
CA GLN A 327 -1.92 -14.88 5.75
C GLN A 327 -1.03 -15.00 4.51
N ASP A 328 -1.26 -14.16 3.50
CA ASP A 328 -0.47 -14.14 2.27
C ASP A 328 0.95 -13.54 2.48
N LEU A 329 1.22 -12.84 3.60
CA LEU A 329 2.57 -12.31 3.89
C LEU A 329 3.59 -13.42 4.14
N VAL A 330 3.16 -14.59 4.56
CA VAL A 330 4.06 -15.73 4.80
C VAL A 330 4.50 -16.31 3.45
N ILE A 331 5.82 -16.49 3.26
CA ILE A 331 6.31 -17.23 2.11
C ILE A 331 6.10 -18.71 2.39
N HIS A 332 5.22 -19.31 1.60
CA HIS A 332 4.93 -20.73 1.74
C HIS A 332 6.00 -21.56 1.02
N LYS A 333 6.39 -22.65 1.67
CA LYS A 333 7.20 -23.67 1.04
C LYS A 333 6.38 -24.33 -0.08
N PRO A 334 6.93 -24.45 -1.31
CA PRO A 334 6.20 -25.11 -2.40
C PRO A 334 5.73 -26.52 -2.03
N SER A 335 4.63 -26.96 -2.61
CA SER A 335 4.13 -28.32 -2.43
C SER A 335 5.16 -29.34 -2.96
N ASP A 336 5.34 -30.45 -2.24
CA ASP A 336 6.29 -31.51 -2.61
C ASP A 336 7.76 -31.07 -2.77
N TYR A 337 8.13 -29.93 -2.18
CA TYR A 337 9.49 -29.41 -2.20
C TYR A 337 10.45 -30.28 -1.36
N SER A 338 11.63 -30.55 -1.95
CA SER A 338 12.84 -30.92 -1.20
C SER A 338 14.08 -30.22 -1.78
N ASP A 339 15.11 -30.04 -0.93
CA ASP A 339 16.37 -29.43 -1.36
C ASP A 339 17.04 -30.23 -2.49
N GLU A 340 16.91 -31.57 -2.45
CA GLU A 340 17.43 -32.47 -3.46
C GLU A 340 16.71 -32.31 -4.80
N LYS A 341 15.35 -32.21 -4.77
CA LYS A 341 14.51 -32.00 -5.94
C LYS A 341 14.89 -30.66 -6.62
N ALA A 342 14.81 -29.55 -5.89
CA ALA A 342 15.11 -28.22 -6.39
C ALA A 342 16.56 -28.11 -6.94
N SER A 343 17.53 -28.73 -6.27
CA SER A 343 18.92 -28.77 -6.75
C SER A 343 19.07 -29.61 -8.03
N SER A 344 18.29 -30.66 -8.21
CA SER A 344 18.27 -31.50 -9.41
C SER A 344 17.65 -30.73 -10.58
N GLU A 345 16.55 -30.03 -10.35
CA GLU A 345 15.85 -29.20 -11.32
C GLU A 345 16.76 -28.06 -11.83
N LEU A 346 17.42 -27.33 -10.91
CA LEU A 346 18.40 -26.31 -11.29
C LEU A 346 19.52 -26.89 -12.17
N LYS A 347 20.09 -28.05 -11.79
CA LYS A 347 21.13 -28.72 -12.60
C LYS A 347 20.61 -29.14 -13.97
N ALA A 348 19.36 -29.57 -14.08
CA ALA A 348 18.75 -29.94 -15.36
C ALA A 348 18.60 -28.72 -16.27
N LEU A 349 18.12 -27.58 -15.76
CA LEU A 349 18.02 -26.32 -16.51
C LEU A 349 19.40 -25.80 -16.92
N VAL A 350 20.40 -25.85 -16.04
CA VAL A 350 21.79 -25.49 -16.38
C VAL A 350 22.36 -26.40 -17.45
N ALA A 351 22.08 -27.70 -17.40
CA ALA A 351 22.51 -28.63 -18.46
C ALA A 351 21.85 -28.31 -19.81
N ARG A 352 20.58 -27.90 -19.80
CA ARG A 352 19.88 -27.42 -21.01
C ARG A 352 20.54 -26.14 -21.53
N TYR A 353 20.84 -25.15 -20.68
CA TYR A 353 21.59 -23.95 -21.08
C TYR A 353 22.91 -24.30 -21.77
N ASN A 354 23.71 -25.16 -21.14
CA ASN A 354 25.02 -25.56 -21.68
C ASN A 354 24.90 -26.26 -23.02
N LYS A 355 23.83 -27.01 -23.27
CA LYS A 355 23.57 -27.70 -24.52
C LYS A 355 23.07 -26.79 -25.64
N GLU A 356 22.16 -25.85 -25.29
CA GLU A 356 21.35 -25.11 -26.25
C GLU A 356 21.84 -23.68 -26.49
N LEU A 357 22.48 -23.04 -25.51
CA LEU A 357 22.81 -21.61 -25.50
C LEU A 357 24.30 -21.33 -25.32
N ALA A 358 25.01 -22.06 -24.46
CA ALA A 358 26.44 -21.80 -24.21
C ALA A 358 27.36 -22.04 -25.44
N GLY A 359 26.87 -22.82 -26.41
CA GLY A 359 27.58 -23.11 -27.67
C GLY A 359 27.33 -22.08 -28.77
N ASP A 360 26.43 -21.11 -28.55
CA ASP A 360 26.07 -20.07 -29.51
C ASP A 360 27.29 -19.21 -29.88
N ALA A 361 27.50 -18.98 -31.21
CA ALA A 361 28.62 -18.21 -31.71
C ALA A 361 28.58 -16.74 -31.21
N SER A 362 27.39 -16.17 -31.11
CA SER A 362 27.16 -14.82 -30.60
C SER A 362 27.56 -14.72 -29.12
N ARG A 363 27.14 -15.67 -28.29
CA ARG A 363 27.53 -15.73 -26.88
C ARG A 363 29.05 -15.85 -26.71
N LYS A 364 29.71 -16.70 -27.48
CA LYS A 364 31.20 -16.87 -27.43
C LYS A 364 31.93 -15.62 -27.86
N ALA A 365 31.43 -14.93 -28.88
CA ALA A 365 32.00 -13.66 -29.31
C ALA A 365 31.93 -12.60 -28.23
N ALA A 366 30.75 -12.49 -27.57
CA ALA A 366 30.53 -11.58 -26.45
C ALA A 366 31.43 -11.93 -25.25
N GLU A 367 31.56 -13.22 -24.90
CA GLU A 367 32.48 -13.69 -23.83
C GLU A 367 33.92 -13.29 -24.08
N SER A 368 34.41 -13.47 -25.32
CA SER A 368 35.77 -13.06 -25.69
C SER A 368 35.96 -11.55 -25.63
N GLN A 369 34.94 -10.75 -26.01
CA GLN A 369 34.98 -9.30 -25.89
C GLN A 369 34.99 -8.87 -24.42
N PHE A 370 34.16 -9.47 -23.56
CA PHE A 370 34.09 -9.18 -22.12
C PHE A 370 35.42 -9.48 -21.40
N GLU A 371 36.10 -10.58 -21.77
CA GLU A 371 37.46 -10.90 -21.26
C GLU A 371 38.48 -9.83 -21.62
N GLY A 372 38.38 -9.25 -22.82
CA GLY A 372 39.25 -8.18 -23.28
C GLY A 372 38.96 -6.83 -22.66
N GLN A 373 37.70 -6.44 -22.58
CA GLN A 373 37.26 -5.16 -22.00
C GLN A 373 35.86 -5.28 -21.48
N LYS A 374 35.69 -5.05 -20.18
CA LYS A 374 34.36 -5.06 -19.50
C LYS A 374 33.64 -3.74 -19.76
N PRO A 375 32.40 -3.75 -20.29
CA PRO A 375 31.61 -2.53 -20.39
C PRO A 375 31.12 -2.08 -19.03
N SER A 376 30.94 -0.80 -18.82
CA SER A 376 30.11 -0.31 -17.71
C SER A 376 28.64 -0.64 -17.98
N ILE A 377 27.92 -1.03 -16.93
CA ILE A 377 26.50 -1.39 -17.00
C ILE A 377 25.72 -0.28 -16.31
N VAL A 378 24.96 0.46 -17.09
CA VAL A 378 24.06 1.52 -16.60
C VAL A 378 22.63 1.04 -16.75
N VAL A 379 21.89 1.12 -15.66
CA VAL A 379 20.50 0.72 -15.60
C VAL A 379 19.69 1.93 -15.12
N VAL A 380 18.73 2.34 -15.91
CA VAL A 380 17.78 3.40 -15.57
C VAL A 380 16.39 2.77 -15.47
N MET A 381 15.86 2.72 -14.27
CA MET A 381 14.46 2.45 -14.05
C MET A 381 13.73 3.79 -13.92
N ASN A 382 13.03 4.16 -14.98
CA ASN A 382 12.37 5.44 -15.08
C ASN A 382 10.97 5.39 -14.44
N GLU A 383 10.76 6.22 -13.45
CA GLU A 383 9.51 6.32 -12.69
C GLU A 383 8.30 6.49 -13.59
N THR A 384 7.34 5.60 -13.48
CA THR A 384 6.04 5.58 -14.18
C THR A 384 6.18 5.66 -15.72
N PHE A 385 7.31 5.30 -16.31
CA PHE A 385 7.53 5.41 -17.75
C PHE A 385 6.85 4.26 -18.50
N ALA A 386 5.76 4.58 -19.17
CA ALA A 386 5.03 3.62 -19.99
C ALA A 386 4.56 4.26 -21.30
N ASP A 387 4.48 3.46 -22.36
CA ASP A 387 3.92 3.90 -23.62
C ASP A 387 2.41 3.69 -23.66
N MET A 388 1.66 4.78 -23.48
CA MET A 388 0.20 4.76 -23.52
C MET A 388 -0.37 4.46 -24.93
N SER A 389 0.45 4.40 -25.99
CA SER A 389 0.00 4.01 -27.32
C SER A 389 -0.40 2.52 -27.42
N ILE A 390 -0.13 1.73 -26.38
CA ILE A 390 -0.67 0.37 -26.24
C ILE A 390 -2.21 0.36 -26.18
N TYR A 391 -2.82 1.47 -25.80
CA TYR A 391 -4.27 1.65 -25.83
C TYR A 391 -4.67 2.17 -27.22
N ASP A 392 -5.30 1.31 -28.04
CA ASP A 392 -5.54 1.58 -29.48
C ASP A 392 -6.18 2.94 -29.77
N LYS A 393 -7.06 3.42 -28.90
CA LYS A 393 -7.74 4.71 -29.08
C LYS A 393 -6.87 5.92 -28.74
N MET A 394 -5.73 5.72 -28.06
CA MET A 394 -4.75 6.77 -27.86
C MET A 394 -3.99 7.10 -29.15
N LYS A 395 -3.84 6.14 -30.08
CA LYS A 395 -3.08 6.31 -31.33
C LYS A 395 -3.62 7.41 -32.23
N SER A 396 -4.87 7.85 -32.06
CA SER A 396 -5.35 9.03 -32.78
C SER A 396 -4.84 10.32 -32.14
N GLY A 397 -3.55 10.63 -32.31
CA GLY A 397 -2.91 11.86 -31.84
C GLY A 397 -1.77 11.67 -30.84
N TYR A 398 -1.53 10.45 -30.34
CA TYR A 398 -0.39 10.13 -29.49
C TYR A 398 0.36 8.90 -30.04
N GLU A 399 1.63 9.08 -30.40
CA GLU A 399 2.49 8.06 -31.02
C GLU A 399 3.46 7.42 -30.01
N GLY A 400 3.28 7.67 -28.71
CA GLY A 400 4.20 7.25 -27.66
C GLY A 400 5.41 8.18 -27.47
N PRO A 401 6.35 7.81 -26.57
CA PRO A 401 7.60 8.54 -26.40
C PRO A 401 8.44 8.39 -27.69
N LYS A 402 8.71 9.54 -28.31
CA LYS A 402 9.20 9.59 -29.69
C LYS A 402 10.62 9.06 -29.84
N PHE A 403 11.54 9.54 -28.99
CA PHE A 403 12.94 9.09 -29.06
C PHE A 403 13.06 7.60 -28.69
N PHE A 404 12.38 7.18 -27.64
CA PHE A 404 12.32 5.78 -27.22
C PHE A 404 11.85 4.87 -28.38
N ASN A 405 10.71 5.22 -29.01
CA ASN A 405 10.08 4.38 -30.06
C ASN A 405 10.81 4.44 -31.41
N THR A 406 11.41 5.57 -31.78
CA THR A 406 11.92 5.78 -33.15
C THR A 406 13.37 6.24 -33.23
N GLY A 407 13.96 6.74 -32.14
CA GLY A 407 15.31 7.28 -32.09
C GLY A 407 16.39 6.25 -31.80
N MET A 408 16.06 5.19 -31.05
CA MET A 408 17.02 4.14 -30.63
C MET A 408 17.09 2.96 -31.61
N THR A 409 17.28 3.25 -32.88
CA THR A 409 17.27 2.24 -33.96
C THR A 409 18.44 1.26 -33.93
N ASP A 410 19.49 1.59 -33.17
CA ASP A 410 20.71 0.80 -32.95
C ASP A 410 20.74 0.07 -31.61
N ALA A 411 19.59 -0.12 -30.97
CA ALA A 411 19.49 -0.91 -29.75
C ALA A 411 19.70 -2.40 -30.01
N LEU A 412 20.10 -3.13 -28.96
CA LEU A 412 20.22 -4.59 -28.99
C LEU A 412 18.83 -5.23 -29.04
N SER A 413 17.95 -4.75 -28.17
CA SER A 413 16.54 -5.14 -28.10
C SER A 413 15.71 -4.05 -27.42
N HIS A 414 14.42 -4.04 -27.72
CA HIS A 414 13.42 -3.19 -27.09
C HIS A 414 12.08 -3.92 -27.03
N GLY A 415 11.11 -3.37 -26.33
CA GLY A 415 9.74 -3.86 -26.40
C GLY A 415 8.96 -3.75 -25.10
N ALA A 416 7.98 -4.61 -24.96
CA ALA A 416 7.11 -4.64 -23.80
C ALA A 416 7.78 -5.29 -22.59
N LEU A 417 7.55 -4.71 -21.41
CA LEU A 417 8.01 -5.22 -20.12
C LEU A 417 6.81 -5.53 -19.24
N SER A 418 6.67 -6.79 -18.83
CA SER A 418 5.62 -7.19 -17.88
C SER A 418 6.13 -7.03 -16.45
N VAL A 419 5.51 -6.12 -15.71
CA VAL A 419 5.85 -5.77 -14.33
C VAL A 419 4.84 -6.33 -13.35
N SER A 420 5.19 -6.43 -12.08
CA SER A 420 4.34 -7.02 -11.03
C SER A 420 3.51 -6.00 -10.25
N VAL A 421 3.59 -4.73 -10.60
CA VAL A 421 2.92 -3.62 -9.90
C VAL A 421 2.29 -2.62 -10.88
N ASN A 422 1.27 -1.89 -10.41
CA ASN A 422 0.59 -0.85 -11.16
C ASN A 422 0.25 0.33 -10.25
N GLY A 423 0.51 1.55 -10.71
CA GLY A 423 0.19 2.77 -9.98
C GLY A 423 0.99 2.98 -8.68
N GLY A 424 2.12 2.33 -8.55
CA GLY A 424 3.03 2.38 -7.40
C GLY A 424 3.59 1.01 -7.05
N GLY A 425 4.50 0.96 -6.06
CA GLY A 425 5.18 -0.28 -5.70
C GLY A 425 6.52 -0.46 -6.42
N THR A 426 7.13 0.63 -6.85
CA THR A 426 8.43 0.75 -7.55
C THR A 426 9.48 -0.25 -7.05
N ALA A 427 9.60 -0.41 -5.72
CA ALA A 427 10.54 -1.32 -5.08
C ALA A 427 10.38 -2.81 -5.49
N ASN A 428 9.19 -3.23 -5.94
CA ASN A 428 8.99 -4.60 -6.40
C ASN A 428 9.62 -4.82 -7.78
N THR A 429 9.56 -3.84 -8.67
CA THR A 429 10.23 -3.89 -9.98
C THR A 429 11.75 -3.82 -9.83
N GLU A 430 12.27 -2.98 -8.90
CA GLU A 430 13.68 -2.98 -8.51
C GLU A 430 14.13 -4.36 -8.02
N PHE A 431 13.35 -4.93 -7.11
CA PHE A 431 13.60 -6.26 -6.53
C PHE A 431 13.71 -7.33 -7.61
N GLU A 432 12.75 -7.39 -8.54
CA GLU A 432 12.76 -8.37 -9.63
C GLU A 432 14.02 -8.23 -10.51
N PHE A 433 14.40 -6.99 -10.85
CA PHE A 433 15.60 -6.75 -11.65
C PHE A 433 16.89 -7.10 -10.89
N LEU A 434 17.05 -6.62 -9.66
CA LEU A 434 18.31 -6.76 -8.91
C LEU A 434 18.57 -8.18 -8.41
N THR A 435 17.53 -9.00 -8.24
CA THR A 435 17.63 -10.36 -7.71
C THR A 435 17.37 -11.46 -8.73
N GLY A 436 16.71 -11.14 -9.85
CA GLY A 436 16.22 -12.12 -10.82
C GLY A 436 14.98 -12.90 -10.32
N ASN A 437 14.49 -12.66 -9.11
CA ASN A 437 13.36 -13.41 -8.57
C ASN A 437 12.04 -12.72 -8.88
N SER A 438 11.10 -13.44 -9.51
CA SER A 438 9.78 -12.90 -9.78
C SER A 438 8.89 -12.87 -8.53
N MET A 439 8.07 -11.84 -8.41
CA MET A 439 6.99 -11.76 -7.42
C MET A 439 5.98 -12.90 -7.55
N ALA A 440 5.90 -13.59 -8.69
CA ALA A 440 5.10 -14.80 -8.87
C ALA A 440 5.39 -15.88 -7.82
N PHE A 441 6.66 -16.02 -7.44
CA PHE A 441 7.14 -17.06 -6.50
C PHE A 441 7.23 -16.56 -5.05
N LEU A 442 7.23 -15.26 -4.81
CA LEU A 442 7.17 -14.70 -3.47
C LEU A 442 5.72 -14.56 -2.96
N GLY A 443 4.79 -14.40 -3.88
CA GLY A 443 3.39 -14.19 -3.60
C GLY A 443 2.96 -12.73 -3.62
N LEU A 444 1.69 -12.54 -3.86
CA LEU A 444 1.03 -11.25 -3.99
C LEU A 444 0.97 -10.46 -2.67
N GLY A 445 0.79 -9.16 -2.77
CA GLY A 445 0.56 -8.28 -1.61
C GLY A 445 1.78 -8.04 -0.72
N LYS A 446 2.98 -8.32 -1.21
CA LYS A 446 4.23 -8.12 -0.48
C LYS A 446 5.04 -6.95 -1.05
N TYR A 447 5.79 -6.30 -0.15
CA TYR A 447 6.85 -5.36 -0.50
C TYR A 447 8.17 -5.88 0.08
N PRO A 448 8.95 -6.67 -0.69
CA PRO A 448 10.14 -7.34 -0.18
C PRO A 448 11.10 -6.42 0.56
N TYR A 449 11.37 -5.23 0.04
CA TYR A 449 12.26 -4.23 0.64
C TYR A 449 11.83 -3.78 2.05
N SER A 450 10.52 -3.76 2.32
CA SER A 450 9.98 -3.34 3.61
C SER A 450 9.88 -4.49 4.62
N ILE A 451 9.89 -5.74 4.14
CA ILE A 451 9.56 -6.92 4.96
C ILE A 451 10.79 -7.77 5.27
N TYR A 452 11.78 -7.84 4.36
CA TYR A 452 12.86 -8.81 4.44
C TYR A 452 14.25 -8.18 4.52
N ASP A 453 15.20 -8.94 5.10
CA ASP A 453 16.64 -8.64 5.12
C ASP A 453 17.33 -9.34 3.93
N PHE A 454 18.09 -8.58 3.15
CA PHE A 454 18.79 -9.03 1.94
C PHE A 454 20.27 -9.36 2.16
N SER A 455 20.78 -9.29 3.39
CA SER A 455 22.20 -9.47 3.69
C SER A 455 22.74 -10.84 3.25
N ASP A 456 21.93 -11.89 3.41
CA ASP A 456 22.26 -13.27 3.06
C ASP A 456 21.84 -13.67 1.61
N CYS A 457 21.22 -12.75 0.86
CA CYS A 457 20.67 -13.03 -0.45
C CYS A 457 21.69 -12.77 -1.59
N GLU A 458 21.59 -13.52 -2.65
CA GLU A 458 22.30 -13.24 -3.90
C GLU A 458 21.60 -12.09 -4.64
N ALA A 459 22.37 -11.13 -5.10
CA ALA A 459 21.88 -9.98 -5.87
C ALA A 459 22.92 -9.55 -6.90
N LEU A 460 22.48 -8.84 -7.92
CA LEU A 460 23.31 -8.40 -9.03
C LEU A 460 24.54 -7.58 -8.59
N PRO A 461 24.45 -6.62 -7.66
CA PRO A 461 25.63 -5.88 -7.18
C PRO A 461 26.71 -6.81 -6.60
N LYS A 462 26.31 -7.78 -5.74
CA LYS A 462 27.25 -8.77 -5.18
C LYS A 462 27.93 -9.64 -6.25
N GLN A 463 27.20 -9.96 -7.33
CA GLN A 463 27.76 -10.72 -8.45
C GLN A 463 28.77 -9.87 -9.22
N LEU A 464 28.43 -8.64 -9.56
CA LEU A 464 29.27 -7.72 -10.32
C LEU A 464 30.52 -7.29 -9.54
N ALA A 465 30.42 -7.11 -8.22
CA ALA A 465 31.58 -6.86 -7.37
C ALA A 465 32.65 -7.97 -7.48
N LYS A 466 32.25 -9.25 -7.60
CA LYS A 466 33.16 -10.37 -7.83
C LYS A 466 33.86 -10.31 -9.20
N LEU A 467 33.29 -9.56 -10.14
CA LEU A 467 33.84 -9.32 -11.48
C LEU A 467 34.65 -8.01 -11.53
N GLY A 468 34.78 -7.28 -10.41
CA GLY A 468 35.56 -6.05 -10.29
C GLY A 468 34.83 -4.79 -10.72
N TYR A 469 33.50 -4.78 -10.68
CA TYR A 469 32.71 -3.56 -10.85
C TYR A 469 32.61 -2.80 -9.55
N ALA A 470 32.74 -1.47 -9.62
CA ALA A 470 32.26 -0.58 -8.58
C ALA A 470 30.76 -0.31 -8.80
N SER A 471 29.96 -0.29 -7.73
CA SER A 471 28.50 -0.24 -7.83
C SER A 471 27.90 0.95 -7.10
N THR A 472 27.08 1.75 -7.81
CA THR A 472 26.37 2.90 -7.25
C THR A 472 24.88 2.80 -7.56
N ALA A 473 24.03 2.86 -6.50
CA ALA A 473 22.60 3.10 -6.66
C ALA A 473 22.31 4.59 -6.58
N ILE A 474 21.36 5.09 -7.36
CA ILE A 474 20.90 6.48 -7.36
C ILE A 474 19.39 6.50 -7.20
N HIS A 475 18.87 7.31 -6.29
CA HIS A 475 17.45 7.60 -6.18
C HIS A 475 17.23 8.98 -5.56
N PRO A 476 16.84 10.00 -6.35
CA PRO A 476 16.75 11.38 -5.90
C PRO A 476 15.52 11.63 -5.02
N ASN A 477 15.37 10.81 -3.97
CA ASN A 477 14.35 10.93 -2.94
C ASN A 477 14.92 10.48 -1.59
N TYR A 478 14.13 10.52 -0.52
CA TYR A 478 14.61 10.20 0.83
C TYR A 478 15.11 8.75 0.92
N PRO A 479 16.30 8.52 1.52
CA PRO A 479 16.92 7.18 1.59
C PRO A 479 16.12 6.16 2.42
N SER A 480 15.20 6.64 3.27
CA SER A 480 14.29 5.80 4.03
C SER A 480 13.11 5.25 3.22
N ASN A 481 12.82 5.82 2.04
CA ASN A 481 11.70 5.36 1.23
C ASN A 481 11.93 3.93 0.77
N TRP A 482 10.92 3.07 0.98
CA TRP A 482 11.02 1.63 0.75
C TRP A 482 12.20 0.95 1.48
N ASN A 483 12.73 1.55 2.56
CA ASN A 483 13.90 1.03 3.28
C ASN A 483 15.14 0.84 2.36
N ARG A 484 15.26 1.61 1.27
CA ARG A 484 16.30 1.44 0.23
C ARG A 484 17.70 1.46 0.79
N LYS A 485 18.01 2.36 1.74
CA LYS A 485 19.34 2.43 2.33
C LYS A 485 19.81 1.08 2.86
N SER A 486 19.00 0.45 3.70
CA SER A 486 19.34 -0.86 4.29
C SER A 486 19.30 -1.98 3.25
N THR A 487 18.36 -1.91 2.31
CA THR A 487 18.19 -2.91 1.26
C THR A 487 19.36 -2.90 0.29
N TYR A 488 19.78 -1.74 -0.22
CA TYR A 488 20.90 -1.63 -1.14
C TYR A 488 22.23 -2.01 -0.48
N GLU A 489 22.43 -1.63 0.80
CA GLU A 489 23.55 -2.12 1.59
C GLU A 489 23.54 -3.65 1.70
N GLY A 490 22.38 -4.23 2.05
CA GLY A 490 22.19 -5.69 2.11
C GLY A 490 22.39 -6.38 0.76
N MET A 491 22.03 -5.76 -0.37
CA MET A 491 22.25 -6.25 -1.72
C MET A 491 23.72 -6.06 -2.21
N GLY A 492 24.52 -5.30 -1.48
CA GLY A 492 25.96 -5.16 -1.75
C GLY A 492 26.32 -4.05 -2.71
N PHE A 493 25.55 -2.97 -2.82
CA PHE A 493 25.99 -1.74 -3.45
C PHE A 493 27.11 -1.09 -2.62
N ASP A 494 28.13 -0.56 -3.29
CA ASP A 494 29.22 0.17 -2.63
C ASP A 494 28.80 1.57 -2.19
N GLN A 495 27.89 2.20 -2.96
CA GLN A 495 27.38 3.55 -2.70
C GLN A 495 25.90 3.66 -3.01
N PHE A 496 25.19 4.49 -2.23
CA PHE A 496 23.82 4.93 -2.51
C PHE A 496 23.73 6.44 -2.46
N LEU A 497 23.38 7.06 -3.57
CA LEU A 497 23.14 8.50 -3.71
C LEU A 497 21.64 8.78 -3.63
N SER A 498 21.23 9.56 -2.63
CA SER A 498 19.85 9.97 -2.36
C SER A 498 19.63 11.44 -2.70
N ILE A 499 18.47 12.00 -2.43
CA ILE A 499 18.18 13.42 -2.60
C ILE A 499 19.17 14.32 -1.82
N GLU A 500 19.76 13.80 -0.74
CA GLU A 500 20.71 14.52 0.10
C GLU A 500 22.07 14.76 -0.59
N ASP A 501 22.34 14.03 -1.68
CA ASP A 501 23.58 14.10 -2.46
C ASP A 501 23.47 15.02 -3.69
N PHE A 502 22.29 15.66 -3.89
CA PHE A 502 22.04 16.60 -4.96
C PHE A 502 21.88 18.03 -4.42
N PRO A 503 22.24 19.08 -5.22
CA PRO A 503 22.02 20.47 -4.84
C PRO A 503 20.54 20.76 -4.55
N GLU A 504 20.25 21.59 -3.54
CA GLU A 504 18.87 21.99 -3.20
C GLU A 504 18.17 22.72 -4.35
N ASP A 505 18.91 23.43 -5.17
CA ASP A 505 18.46 24.18 -6.35
C ASP A 505 18.56 23.37 -7.66
N ALA A 506 18.81 22.07 -7.59
CA ALA A 506 18.85 21.20 -8.76
C ALA A 506 17.53 21.29 -9.57
N PRO A 507 17.60 21.29 -10.90
CA PRO A 507 16.42 21.40 -11.77
C PRO A 507 15.33 20.37 -11.45
N ARG A 508 14.09 20.84 -11.39
CA ARG A 508 12.90 20.02 -11.14
C ARG A 508 11.91 20.15 -12.27
N PHE A 509 11.20 19.06 -12.53
CA PHE A 509 10.05 19.04 -13.40
C PHE A 509 8.95 18.20 -12.74
N HIS A 510 7.72 18.68 -12.77
CA HIS A 510 6.63 18.06 -12.03
C HIS A 510 6.98 17.88 -10.53
N ASN A 511 7.04 16.68 -10.01
CA ASN A 511 7.22 16.42 -8.57
C ASN A 511 8.65 16.02 -8.17
N GLY A 512 9.56 15.77 -9.13
CA GLY A 512 10.92 15.26 -8.89
C GLY A 512 12.03 16.14 -9.46
N LEU A 513 13.28 15.77 -9.18
CA LEU A 513 14.41 16.23 -9.97
C LEU A 513 14.23 15.77 -11.41
N THR A 514 14.68 16.55 -12.41
CA THR A 514 14.65 16.10 -13.80
C THR A 514 15.51 14.85 -13.98
N ASP A 515 15.12 13.97 -14.87
CA ASP A 515 15.89 12.76 -15.16
C ASP A 515 17.31 13.12 -15.64
N LYS A 516 17.43 14.22 -16.36
CA LYS A 516 18.72 14.76 -16.77
C LYS A 516 19.69 14.99 -15.61
N VAL A 517 19.22 15.41 -14.43
CA VAL A 517 20.09 15.63 -13.26
C VAL A 517 20.73 14.33 -12.79
N THR A 518 19.98 13.23 -12.76
CA THR A 518 20.54 11.92 -12.42
C THR A 518 21.43 11.38 -13.53
N TYR A 519 21.10 11.62 -14.80
CA TYR A 519 21.93 11.24 -15.94
C TYR A 519 23.28 11.97 -15.97
N GLU A 520 23.31 13.26 -15.62
CA GLU A 520 24.56 14.00 -15.46
C GLU A 520 25.41 13.42 -14.33
N LYS A 521 24.80 12.96 -13.23
CA LYS A 521 25.52 12.26 -12.15
C LYS A 521 26.07 10.91 -12.62
N ILE A 522 25.33 10.15 -13.42
CA ILE A 522 25.84 8.91 -14.03
C ILE A 522 27.04 9.20 -14.93
N LEU A 523 26.95 10.23 -15.78
CA LEU A 523 28.05 10.63 -16.66
C LEU A 523 29.30 11.07 -15.89
N GLU A 524 29.12 11.75 -14.74
CA GLU A 524 30.22 12.08 -13.82
C GLU A 524 30.89 10.81 -13.29
N LEU A 525 30.11 9.85 -12.74
CA LEU A 525 30.63 8.58 -12.26
C LEU A 525 31.40 7.80 -13.35
N LEU A 526 30.90 7.80 -14.59
CA LEU A 526 31.55 7.13 -15.71
C LEU A 526 32.83 7.81 -16.15
N ARG A 527 32.96 9.14 -16.04
CA ARG A 527 34.15 9.91 -16.42
C ARG A 527 35.27 9.87 -15.36
N ASP A 528 34.85 9.87 -14.08
CA ASP A 528 35.77 10.04 -12.95
C ASP A 528 36.37 8.71 -12.46
N ASN A 529 35.91 7.56 -12.96
CA ASN A 529 36.36 6.24 -12.54
C ASN A 529 36.86 5.43 -13.73
N ASP A 530 38.08 4.88 -13.64
CA ASP A 530 38.65 4.02 -14.66
C ASP A 530 38.11 2.58 -14.66
N GLU A 531 37.63 2.12 -13.50
CA GLU A 531 37.06 0.79 -13.29
C GLU A 531 35.70 0.65 -13.97
N PRO A 532 35.27 -0.57 -14.38
CA PRO A 532 33.93 -0.78 -14.87
C PRO A 532 32.92 -0.48 -13.80
N GLN A 533 31.90 0.34 -14.14
CA GLN A 533 30.85 0.80 -13.22
C GLN A 533 29.57 0.00 -13.41
N PHE A 534 28.89 -0.33 -12.32
CA PHE A 534 27.48 -0.70 -12.31
C PHE A 534 26.70 0.43 -11.65
N VAL A 535 25.90 1.12 -12.45
CA VAL A 535 25.05 2.22 -11.91
C VAL A 535 23.58 1.81 -12.09
N PHE A 536 22.83 1.86 -11.00
CA PHE A 536 21.39 1.60 -10.96
C PHE A 536 20.67 2.87 -10.53
N ASP A 537 20.00 3.53 -11.46
CA ASP A 537 19.28 4.77 -11.25
C ASP A 537 17.77 4.54 -11.24
N VAL A 538 17.09 4.99 -10.18
CA VAL A 538 15.64 5.00 -10.05
C VAL A 538 15.18 6.44 -10.02
N THR A 539 14.62 6.93 -11.13
CA THR A 539 14.27 8.35 -11.27
C THR A 539 13.04 8.76 -10.46
N MET A 540 12.70 10.05 -10.44
CA MET A 540 11.57 10.60 -9.67
C MET A 540 10.75 11.66 -10.43
N GLN A 541 11.18 12.08 -11.62
CA GLN A 541 10.56 13.20 -12.35
C GLN A 541 9.06 12.99 -12.55
N ASN A 542 8.66 11.78 -12.96
CA ASN A 542 7.30 11.45 -13.36
C ASN A 542 6.41 10.98 -12.21
N HIS A 543 6.90 11.03 -10.95
CA HIS A 543 6.13 10.51 -9.81
C HIS A 543 4.80 11.24 -9.63
N SER A 544 3.71 10.48 -9.40
CA SER A 544 2.37 11.01 -9.11
C SER A 544 2.38 11.93 -7.84
N ASP A 545 1.36 12.77 -7.62
CA ASP A 545 0.02 12.84 -8.18
C ASP A 545 0.00 13.77 -9.41
N TYR A 546 -0.91 13.52 -10.38
CA TYR A 546 -1.10 14.36 -11.57
C TYR A 546 -2.34 15.25 -11.41
N ASN A 547 -2.52 16.19 -12.33
CA ASN A 547 -3.54 17.28 -12.28
C ASN A 547 -3.31 18.24 -11.10
N VAL A 548 -2.03 18.47 -10.79
CA VAL A 548 -1.61 19.42 -9.74
C VAL A 548 -1.29 20.81 -10.29
N GLY A 549 -1.25 20.95 -11.62
CA GLY A 549 -1.10 22.23 -12.32
C GLY A 549 0.30 22.83 -12.19
N ASN A 550 1.33 22.04 -12.03
CA ASN A 550 2.71 22.48 -11.87
C ASN A 550 3.58 22.32 -13.14
N ILE A 551 2.99 21.83 -14.25
CA ILE A 551 3.65 21.79 -15.56
C ILE A 551 3.57 23.18 -16.20
N PRO A 552 4.67 23.73 -16.75
CA PRO A 552 4.65 24.96 -17.53
C PRO A 552 3.68 24.87 -18.72
N ALA A 553 2.91 25.92 -18.97
CA ALA A 553 1.84 25.90 -19.97
C ALA A 553 2.33 25.61 -21.40
N ASP A 554 3.57 25.94 -21.72
CA ASP A 554 4.22 25.68 -23.02
C ASP A 554 4.77 24.24 -23.12
N ARG A 555 4.74 23.49 -22.02
CA ARG A 555 5.15 22.08 -21.94
C ARG A 555 3.97 21.13 -21.73
N LEU A 556 2.79 21.67 -21.39
CA LEU A 556 1.60 20.86 -21.14
C LEU A 556 1.04 20.33 -22.46
N THR A 557 0.91 19.00 -22.58
CA THR A 557 0.28 18.36 -23.74
C THR A 557 -1.23 18.60 -23.76
N ASP A 558 -1.86 18.45 -24.92
CA ASP A 558 -3.31 18.64 -25.12
C ASP A 558 -3.92 17.50 -25.96
N TYR A 559 -3.76 16.27 -25.48
CA TYR A 559 -4.38 15.10 -26.10
C TYR A 559 -5.83 14.93 -25.63
N GLN A 560 -6.72 14.57 -26.56
CA GLN A 560 -8.16 14.44 -26.31
C GLN A 560 -8.64 13.02 -26.75
N PRO A 561 -8.39 11.98 -25.95
CA PRO A 561 -8.80 10.61 -26.33
C PRO A 561 -10.31 10.48 -26.44
N GLU A 562 -10.78 9.69 -27.40
CA GLU A 562 -12.20 9.48 -27.67
C GLU A 562 -12.95 8.91 -26.45
N GLY A 563 -14.02 9.59 -26.04
CA GLY A 563 -14.91 9.14 -24.96
C GLY A 563 -14.38 9.38 -23.54
N ILE A 564 -13.25 10.07 -23.40
CA ILE A 564 -12.69 10.48 -22.13
C ILE A 564 -12.64 12.01 -22.06
N SER A 565 -12.98 12.59 -20.91
CA SER A 565 -13.02 14.04 -20.73
C SER A 565 -12.88 14.43 -19.25
N GLY A 566 -12.78 15.76 -18.99
CA GLY A 566 -12.73 16.30 -17.64
C GLY A 566 -11.43 15.97 -16.91
N ASP A 567 -11.54 15.64 -15.62
CA ASP A 567 -10.38 15.47 -14.74
C ASP A 567 -9.44 14.34 -15.20
N THR A 568 -9.97 13.25 -15.74
CA THR A 568 -9.15 12.14 -16.26
C THR A 568 -8.28 12.59 -17.43
N ASN A 569 -8.80 13.49 -18.28
CA ASN A 569 -8.04 14.04 -19.40
C ASN A 569 -6.95 15.01 -18.92
N ALA A 570 -7.20 15.74 -17.84
CA ALA A 570 -6.20 16.60 -17.22
C ALA A 570 -5.05 15.77 -16.60
N LEU A 571 -5.38 14.69 -15.89
CA LEU A 571 -4.39 13.72 -15.37
C LEU A 571 -3.50 13.19 -16.52
N LEU A 572 -4.13 12.77 -17.63
CA LEU A 572 -3.41 12.24 -18.78
C LEU A 572 -2.43 13.24 -19.35
N ASN A 573 -2.85 14.48 -19.59
CA ASN A 573 -2.00 15.46 -20.25
C ASN A 573 -0.81 15.87 -19.39
N GLU A 574 -1.00 16.01 -18.08
CA GLU A 574 0.10 16.26 -17.16
C GLU A 574 1.09 15.08 -17.12
N TYR A 575 0.59 13.84 -17.09
CA TYR A 575 1.42 12.63 -17.20
C TYR A 575 2.18 12.55 -18.53
N LEU A 576 1.51 12.75 -19.67
CA LEU A 576 2.16 12.68 -20.99
C LEU A 576 3.22 13.77 -21.15
N SER A 577 3.04 14.92 -20.51
CA SER A 577 4.07 15.98 -20.47
C SER A 577 5.33 15.53 -19.72
N CYS A 578 5.14 14.75 -18.63
CA CYS A 578 6.25 14.15 -17.90
C CYS A 578 6.98 13.11 -18.75
N ILE A 579 6.25 12.22 -19.43
CA ILE A 579 6.83 11.21 -20.32
C ILE A 579 7.59 11.86 -21.48
N GLN A 580 7.06 12.92 -22.07
CA GLN A 580 7.76 13.67 -23.11
C GLN A 580 9.06 14.29 -22.59
N ALA A 581 9.07 14.86 -21.39
CA ALA A 581 10.28 15.39 -20.79
C ALA A 581 11.33 14.32 -20.52
N SER A 582 10.91 13.14 -20.00
CA SER A 582 11.80 12.00 -19.80
C SER A 582 12.36 11.46 -21.10
N ASP A 583 11.57 11.43 -22.17
CA ASP A 583 12.01 10.98 -23.49
C ASP A 583 13.07 11.94 -24.11
N GLU A 584 12.89 13.25 -23.91
CA GLU A 584 13.88 14.28 -24.29
C GLU A 584 15.18 14.16 -23.48
N ASP A 585 15.06 13.89 -22.17
CA ASP A 585 16.21 13.68 -21.29
C ASP A 585 16.95 12.37 -21.64
N LEU A 586 16.22 11.31 -22.05
CA LEU A 586 16.81 10.06 -22.56
C LEU A 586 17.59 10.29 -23.87
N GLU A 587 17.05 11.09 -24.81
CA GLU A 587 17.76 11.49 -26.04
C GLU A 587 19.07 12.21 -25.72
N TYR A 588 19.03 13.16 -24.78
CA TYR A 588 20.22 13.83 -24.28
C TYR A 588 21.23 12.82 -23.72
N PHE A 589 20.78 11.92 -22.85
CA PHE A 589 21.64 10.97 -22.17
C PHE A 589 22.34 10.00 -23.14
N VAL A 590 21.60 9.41 -24.07
CA VAL A 590 22.17 8.54 -25.13
C VAL A 590 23.18 9.33 -26.01
N GLY A 591 22.85 10.60 -26.30
CA GLY A 591 23.76 11.50 -27.04
C GLY A 591 25.06 11.77 -26.27
N GLU A 592 25.06 11.86 -24.96
CA GLU A 592 26.28 12.00 -24.14
C GLU A 592 27.04 10.67 -23.99
N LEU A 593 26.35 9.55 -23.82
CA LEU A 593 26.95 8.22 -23.74
C LEU A 593 27.74 7.88 -25.04
N LYS A 594 27.20 8.29 -26.20
CA LYS A 594 27.89 8.12 -27.51
C LYS A 594 29.25 8.85 -27.60
N LYS A 595 29.48 9.86 -26.73
CA LYS A 595 30.74 10.63 -26.72
C LYS A 595 31.83 10.04 -25.81
N LEU A 596 31.48 9.03 -25.01
CA LEU A 596 32.45 8.41 -24.09
C LEU A 596 33.38 7.45 -24.83
N ASP A 597 34.67 7.50 -24.49
CA ASP A 597 35.70 6.59 -25.05
C ASP A 597 35.74 5.22 -24.36
N ARG A 598 34.73 4.90 -23.49
CA ARG A 598 34.61 3.63 -22.80
C ARG A 598 33.32 2.91 -23.20
N PRO A 599 33.33 1.55 -23.24
CA PRO A 599 32.12 0.81 -23.55
C PRO A 599 31.11 0.90 -22.42
N VAL A 600 29.87 1.21 -22.76
CA VAL A 600 28.72 1.31 -21.83
C VAL A 600 27.54 0.59 -22.48
N ILE A 601 26.91 -0.29 -21.71
CA ILE A 601 25.55 -0.77 -22.01
C ILE A 601 24.54 -0.05 -21.14
N LEU A 602 23.47 0.44 -21.76
CA LEU A 602 22.32 1.05 -21.11
C LEU A 602 21.15 0.08 -21.15
N VAL A 603 20.56 -0.18 -19.98
CA VAL A 603 19.25 -0.83 -19.83
C VAL A 603 18.29 0.22 -19.29
N PHE A 604 17.31 0.60 -20.07
CA PHE A 604 16.28 1.57 -19.69
C PHE A 604 14.92 0.89 -19.65
N PHE A 605 14.14 1.10 -18.59
CA PHE A 605 12.80 0.54 -18.48
C PHE A 605 11.92 1.32 -17.49
N GLY A 606 10.60 1.21 -17.67
CA GLY A 606 9.64 1.76 -16.73
C GLY A 606 9.25 0.77 -15.64
N ASP A 607 9.02 1.26 -14.43
CA ASP A 607 8.71 0.45 -13.26
C ASP A 607 7.23 0.00 -13.18
N HIS A 608 6.28 0.86 -13.57
CA HIS A 608 4.85 0.59 -13.63
C HIS A 608 4.11 1.62 -14.48
N GLN A 609 2.84 1.36 -14.80
CA GLN A 609 1.94 2.35 -15.37
C GLN A 609 1.34 3.26 -14.28
N THR A 610 0.57 4.26 -14.71
CA THR A 610 -0.22 5.11 -13.83
C THR A 610 -1.46 4.36 -13.33
N ASN A 611 -1.93 4.67 -12.12
CA ASN A 611 -3.17 4.08 -11.58
C ASN A 611 -4.41 4.45 -12.41
N PHE A 612 -4.46 5.63 -13.02
CA PHE A 612 -5.62 6.07 -13.82
C PHE A 612 -5.70 5.40 -15.20
N ALA A 613 -4.68 4.64 -15.62
CA ALA A 613 -4.72 3.84 -16.85
C ALA A 613 -5.87 2.84 -16.85
N SER A 614 -6.31 2.37 -15.68
CA SER A 614 -7.50 1.52 -15.53
C SER A 614 -8.76 2.15 -16.14
N THR A 615 -8.90 3.49 -16.06
CA THR A 615 -10.06 4.19 -16.64
C THR A 615 -10.15 4.00 -18.15
N TYR A 616 -9.02 4.02 -18.87
CA TYR A 616 -8.97 3.77 -20.31
C TYR A 616 -9.18 2.30 -20.64
N ASN A 617 -8.52 1.43 -19.88
CA ASN A 617 -8.62 0.00 -20.05
C ASN A 617 -10.07 -0.46 -19.91
N ASP A 618 -10.76 -0.07 -18.85
CA ASP A 618 -12.16 -0.43 -18.58
C ASP A 618 -13.15 0.18 -19.60
N ALA A 619 -12.85 1.37 -20.10
CA ALA A 619 -13.72 2.04 -21.07
C ALA A 619 -13.62 1.40 -22.45
N TRP A 620 -12.44 0.99 -22.89
CA TRP A 620 -12.17 0.63 -24.29
C TRP A 620 -12.06 -0.86 -24.55
N TYR A 621 -11.68 -1.67 -23.56
CA TYR A 621 -11.49 -3.11 -23.71
C TYR A 621 -12.54 -3.87 -22.89
N LYS A 622 -13.62 -4.27 -23.55
CA LYS A 622 -14.74 -4.99 -22.93
C LYS A 622 -14.87 -6.39 -23.53
N GLY A 623 -15.15 -7.37 -22.69
CA GLY A 623 -15.42 -8.75 -23.14
C GLY A 623 -14.17 -9.61 -23.31
N GLU A 624 -13.03 -9.16 -22.83
CA GLU A 624 -11.81 -9.96 -22.71
C GLU A 624 -11.86 -10.87 -21.45
N SER A 625 -10.93 -11.83 -21.34
CA SER A 625 -10.72 -12.52 -20.08
C SER A 625 -10.18 -11.54 -19.02
N GLU A 626 -10.52 -11.76 -17.76
CA GLU A 626 -10.06 -10.90 -16.65
C GLU A 626 -8.52 -10.80 -16.62
N LEU A 627 -7.84 -11.91 -16.82
CA LEU A 627 -6.38 -11.94 -16.85
C LEU A 627 -5.80 -11.07 -17.98
N ALA A 628 -6.26 -11.25 -19.23
CA ALA A 628 -5.75 -10.47 -20.36
C ALA A 628 -6.06 -8.98 -20.21
N HIS A 629 -7.25 -8.63 -19.71
CA HIS A 629 -7.68 -7.28 -19.44
C HIS A 629 -6.76 -6.61 -18.43
N ASN A 630 -6.48 -7.30 -17.32
CA ASN A 630 -5.67 -6.76 -16.25
C ASN A 630 -4.18 -6.73 -16.60
N GLN A 631 -3.65 -7.72 -17.31
CA GLN A 631 -2.24 -7.76 -17.73
C GLN A 631 -1.80 -6.52 -18.53
N ARG A 632 -2.70 -5.88 -19.27
CA ARG A 632 -2.41 -4.63 -19.98
C ARG A 632 -2.02 -3.48 -19.04
N LEU A 633 -2.53 -3.45 -17.81
CA LEU A 633 -2.18 -2.47 -16.79
C LEU A 633 -0.79 -2.71 -16.17
N TYR A 634 -0.26 -3.93 -16.31
CA TYR A 634 1.04 -4.36 -15.81
C TYR A 634 2.09 -4.42 -16.92
N GLN A 635 1.89 -3.67 -18.01
CA GLN A 635 2.82 -3.58 -19.12
C GLN A 635 3.45 -2.20 -19.16
N THR A 636 4.80 -2.16 -19.09
CA THR A 636 5.62 -1.01 -19.39
C THR A 636 6.49 -1.30 -20.61
N VAL A 637 7.59 -0.60 -20.77
CA VAL A 637 8.53 -0.75 -21.88
C VAL A 637 9.95 -0.87 -21.40
N TYR A 638 10.82 -1.48 -22.22
CA TYR A 638 12.26 -1.54 -21.97
C TYR A 638 13.07 -1.39 -23.26
N THR A 639 14.33 -1.01 -23.13
CA THR A 639 15.34 -1.10 -24.19
C THR A 639 16.71 -1.44 -23.61
N MET A 640 17.50 -2.21 -24.37
CA MET A 640 18.94 -2.41 -24.13
C MET A 640 19.70 -1.80 -25.28
N TRP A 641 20.59 -0.88 -24.98
CA TRP A 641 21.37 -0.15 -25.97
C TRP A 641 22.84 -0.07 -25.53
N ALA A 642 23.77 -0.01 -26.46
CA ALA A 642 25.19 0.15 -26.15
C ALA A 642 25.84 1.24 -27.05
N ASN A 643 26.84 1.95 -26.50
CA ASN A 643 27.61 2.94 -27.25
C ASN A 643 28.76 2.34 -28.03
N TYR A 644 28.86 1.04 -28.05
CA TYR A 644 29.90 0.29 -28.73
C TYR A 644 29.33 -0.90 -29.49
N ASP A 645 30.11 -1.48 -30.40
CA ASP A 645 29.72 -2.66 -31.15
C ASP A 645 29.83 -3.92 -30.28
N VAL A 646 28.67 -4.46 -29.88
CA VAL A 646 28.57 -5.64 -29.01
C VAL A 646 28.77 -6.89 -29.82
N ALA A 647 29.91 -7.56 -29.61
CA ALA A 647 30.29 -8.73 -30.38
C ALA A 647 29.22 -9.83 -30.36
N GLY A 648 28.80 -10.27 -31.53
CA GLY A 648 27.75 -11.28 -31.68
C GLY A 648 26.34 -10.76 -31.62
N ASN A 649 26.11 -9.43 -31.56
CA ASN A 649 24.79 -8.81 -31.65
C ASN A 649 24.75 -7.84 -32.84
N ASP A 650 23.74 -7.96 -33.68
CA ASP A 650 23.58 -7.11 -34.87
C ASP A 650 23.05 -5.71 -34.55
N GLN A 651 22.70 -5.42 -33.29
CA GLN A 651 22.10 -4.15 -32.83
C GLN A 651 20.94 -3.68 -33.73
N ALA A 652 20.11 -4.65 -34.08
CA ALA A 652 19.00 -4.48 -35.04
C ALA A 652 17.70 -4.07 -34.40
N ASN A 653 17.76 -3.60 -33.16
CA ASN A 653 16.60 -3.16 -32.38
C ASN A 653 15.49 -4.23 -32.36
N VAL A 654 15.83 -5.44 -31.93
CA VAL A 654 14.89 -6.58 -31.92
C VAL A 654 13.74 -6.34 -30.99
N ASP A 655 12.52 -6.42 -31.53
CA ASP A 655 11.30 -6.35 -30.73
C ASP A 655 11.12 -7.62 -29.89
N ASP A 656 10.87 -7.46 -28.59
CA ASP A 656 10.84 -8.56 -27.64
C ASP A 656 9.88 -8.26 -26.48
N TYR A 657 9.35 -9.30 -25.86
CA TYR A 657 8.52 -9.18 -24.66
C TYR A 657 9.20 -9.90 -23.50
N THR A 658 9.37 -9.21 -22.36
CA THR A 658 10.10 -9.79 -21.22
C THR A 658 9.58 -9.27 -19.88
N SER A 659 10.30 -9.55 -18.79
CA SER A 659 10.00 -9.11 -17.42
C SER A 659 11.24 -8.60 -16.71
N PRO A 660 11.14 -7.76 -15.70
CA PRO A 660 12.28 -7.27 -14.93
C PRO A 660 13.16 -8.40 -14.37
N ALA A 661 12.55 -9.51 -13.94
CA ALA A 661 13.26 -10.68 -13.43
C ALA A 661 14.28 -11.25 -14.43
N TYR A 662 13.98 -11.21 -15.72
CA TYR A 662 14.89 -11.73 -16.76
C TYR A 662 15.91 -10.71 -17.26
N LEU A 663 15.66 -9.39 -17.09
CA LEU A 663 16.50 -8.35 -17.72
C LEU A 663 17.98 -8.41 -17.29
N ALA A 664 18.27 -8.70 -16.02
CA ALA A 664 19.66 -8.81 -15.57
C ALA A 664 20.38 -9.98 -16.25
N ALA A 665 19.75 -11.16 -16.35
CA ALA A 665 20.31 -12.31 -17.05
C ALA A 665 20.50 -12.04 -18.56
N MET A 666 19.53 -11.36 -19.20
CA MET A 666 19.60 -10.94 -20.61
C MET A 666 20.76 -9.97 -20.83
N THR A 667 20.91 -8.96 -19.96
CA THR A 667 22.00 -7.98 -20.04
C THR A 667 23.37 -8.66 -19.92
N LEU A 668 23.57 -9.48 -18.88
CA LEU A 668 24.81 -10.20 -18.66
C LEU A 668 25.13 -11.19 -19.82
N ASN A 669 24.09 -11.82 -20.36
CA ASN A 669 24.22 -12.69 -21.52
C ASN A 669 24.65 -11.91 -22.76
N ALA A 670 24.06 -10.74 -23.01
CA ALA A 670 24.36 -9.90 -24.17
C ALA A 670 25.83 -9.39 -24.17
N VAL A 671 26.30 -8.93 -23.00
CA VAL A 671 27.68 -8.42 -22.87
C VAL A 671 28.74 -9.52 -22.66
N GLY A 672 28.36 -10.79 -22.61
CA GLY A 672 29.30 -11.89 -22.42
C GLY A 672 29.80 -12.11 -21.00
N ALA A 673 29.19 -11.47 -20.00
CA ALA A 673 29.58 -11.63 -18.61
C ALA A 673 29.27 -13.05 -18.08
N PRO A 674 30.00 -13.55 -17.07
CA PRO A 674 29.74 -14.85 -16.45
C PRO A 674 28.34 -14.88 -15.80
N LEU A 675 27.56 -15.91 -16.11
CA LEU A 675 26.20 -16.12 -15.60
C LEU A 675 26.21 -17.06 -14.38
N SER A 676 25.41 -16.75 -13.38
CA SER A 676 25.08 -17.69 -12.30
C SER A 676 24.26 -18.86 -12.83
N ASP A 677 24.20 -19.97 -12.10
CA ASP A 677 23.37 -21.10 -12.48
C ASP A 677 21.88 -20.76 -12.56
N TYR A 678 21.43 -19.84 -11.71
CA TYR A 678 20.05 -19.36 -11.76
C TYR A 678 19.77 -18.53 -13.03
N GLN A 679 20.66 -17.61 -13.40
CA GLN A 679 20.53 -16.84 -14.64
C GLN A 679 20.54 -17.73 -15.89
N LYS A 680 21.32 -18.82 -15.88
CA LYS A 680 21.24 -19.81 -16.94
C LYS A 680 19.87 -20.50 -16.99
N ALA A 681 19.29 -20.81 -15.82
CA ALA A 681 17.96 -21.39 -15.73
C ALA A 681 16.89 -20.40 -16.22
N GLU A 682 16.99 -19.12 -15.84
CA GLU A 682 16.10 -18.04 -16.31
C GLU A 682 16.12 -17.90 -17.83
N LEU A 683 17.29 -17.88 -18.45
CA LEU A 683 17.43 -17.80 -19.92
C LEU A 683 16.85 -19.01 -20.64
N VAL A 684 16.89 -20.19 -20.02
CA VAL A 684 16.22 -21.39 -20.55
C VAL A 684 14.72 -21.29 -20.40
N ALA A 685 14.24 -20.88 -19.23
CA ALA A 685 12.82 -20.71 -18.94
C ALA A 685 12.17 -19.67 -19.85
N ARG A 686 12.87 -18.56 -20.10
CA ARG A 686 12.41 -17.48 -20.96
C ARG A 686 12.07 -17.92 -22.39
N LYS A 687 12.70 -18.95 -22.90
CA LYS A 687 12.34 -19.53 -24.22
C LYS A 687 10.92 -20.07 -24.28
N THR A 688 10.37 -20.49 -23.16
CA THR A 688 9.02 -21.06 -23.04
C THR A 688 8.04 -20.07 -22.39
N MET A 689 8.55 -19.30 -21.44
CA MET A 689 7.83 -18.23 -20.72
C MET A 689 8.55 -16.90 -20.95
N PRO A 690 8.33 -16.20 -22.08
CA PRO A 690 9.00 -14.94 -22.39
C PRO A 690 8.84 -13.87 -21.31
N ALA A 691 7.70 -13.84 -20.63
CA ALA A 691 7.44 -12.92 -19.54
C ALA A 691 6.72 -13.62 -18.37
N ILE A 692 6.97 -13.12 -17.18
CA ILE A 692 6.39 -13.56 -15.93
C ILE A 692 6.17 -12.35 -15.01
N ASN A 693 5.04 -12.26 -14.37
CA ASN A 693 4.80 -11.31 -13.29
C ASN A 693 4.01 -11.96 -12.14
N ALA A 694 3.69 -11.20 -11.10
CA ALA A 694 2.98 -11.69 -9.93
C ALA A 694 1.65 -12.40 -10.21
N PHE A 695 1.05 -12.19 -11.39
CA PHE A 695 -0.29 -12.67 -11.73
C PHE A 695 -0.31 -13.76 -12.80
N GLY A 696 0.79 -13.97 -13.52
CA GLY A 696 0.78 -14.95 -14.59
C GLY A 696 2.08 -15.04 -15.39
N TYR A 697 2.05 -15.95 -16.36
CA TYR A 697 3.11 -16.15 -17.34
C TYR A 697 2.58 -15.97 -18.75
N LEU A 698 3.39 -15.33 -19.59
CA LEU A 698 3.13 -15.27 -21.03
C LEU A 698 3.73 -16.50 -21.69
N GLY A 699 2.90 -17.23 -22.46
CA GLY A 699 3.37 -18.34 -23.28
C GLY A 699 3.90 -17.87 -24.65
N THR A 700 4.67 -18.72 -25.32
CA THR A 700 5.12 -18.47 -26.70
C THR A 700 3.98 -18.45 -27.72
N ASP A 701 2.78 -18.86 -27.33
CA ASP A 701 1.55 -18.74 -28.11
C ASP A 701 0.88 -17.35 -27.96
N GLY A 702 1.50 -16.44 -27.21
CA GLY A 702 1.01 -15.09 -26.95
C GLY A 702 -0.15 -15.02 -25.95
N LYS A 703 -0.44 -16.09 -25.23
CA LYS A 703 -1.49 -16.11 -24.21
C LYS A 703 -0.91 -15.99 -22.82
N TRP A 704 -1.67 -15.33 -21.95
CA TRP A 704 -1.41 -15.29 -20.52
C TRP A 704 -2.10 -16.46 -19.81
N TYR A 705 -1.42 -17.03 -18.83
CA TYR A 705 -1.88 -18.10 -17.94
C TYR A 705 -1.69 -17.64 -16.50
N GLU A 706 -2.63 -17.96 -15.61
CA GLU A 706 -2.54 -17.62 -14.19
C GLU A 706 -1.41 -18.40 -13.51
N THR A 707 -0.85 -17.85 -12.44
CA THR A 707 0.25 -18.47 -11.70
C THR A 707 -0.13 -19.80 -11.05
N ASP A 708 -1.42 -20.01 -10.74
CA ASP A 708 -1.97 -21.21 -10.12
C ASP A 708 -2.73 -22.13 -11.10
N ASP A 709 -2.66 -21.86 -12.40
CA ASP A 709 -3.25 -22.72 -13.44
C ASP A 709 -2.42 -23.99 -13.64
N GLU A 710 -2.81 -25.07 -12.94
CA GLU A 710 -2.16 -26.39 -13.04
C GLU A 710 -2.27 -27.03 -14.44
N ASP A 711 -3.27 -26.64 -15.23
CA ASP A 711 -3.49 -27.13 -16.60
C ASP A 711 -2.67 -26.33 -17.64
N SER A 712 -1.99 -25.27 -17.24
CA SER A 712 -1.12 -24.48 -18.10
C SER A 712 0.02 -25.34 -18.70
N PRO A 713 0.35 -25.18 -20.01
CA PRO A 713 1.49 -25.87 -20.62
C PRO A 713 2.82 -25.52 -19.97
N MET A 714 2.87 -24.48 -19.12
CA MET A 714 4.08 -24.05 -18.42
C MET A 714 4.08 -24.38 -16.92
N SER A 715 3.01 -24.99 -16.40
CA SER A 715 2.86 -25.29 -14.96
C SER A 715 4.04 -26.10 -14.39
N GLY A 716 4.54 -27.08 -15.12
CA GLY A 716 5.71 -27.86 -14.70
C GLY A 716 6.97 -27.00 -14.57
N LEU A 717 7.27 -26.14 -15.56
CA LEU A 717 8.42 -25.24 -15.53
C LEU A 717 8.26 -24.16 -14.44
N ALA A 718 7.07 -23.66 -14.24
CA ALA A 718 6.76 -22.71 -13.19
C ALA A 718 7.01 -23.33 -11.79
N ALA A 719 6.58 -24.58 -11.58
CA ALA A 719 6.85 -25.30 -10.32
C ALA A 719 8.35 -25.56 -10.11
N GLU A 720 9.11 -25.90 -11.16
CA GLU A 720 10.59 -26.02 -11.08
C GLU A 720 11.23 -24.70 -10.65
N LEU A 721 10.79 -23.57 -11.22
CA LEU A 721 11.33 -22.24 -10.89
C LEU A 721 10.93 -21.81 -9.47
N ASP A 722 9.74 -22.17 -9.00
CA ASP A 722 9.29 -21.90 -7.63
C ASP A 722 10.15 -22.67 -6.63
N ASP A 723 10.37 -23.97 -6.83
CA ASP A 723 11.25 -24.80 -6.01
C ASP A 723 12.69 -24.22 -5.97
N ILE A 724 13.23 -23.81 -7.12
CA ILE A 724 14.57 -23.22 -7.23
C ILE A 724 14.63 -21.86 -6.52
N THR A 725 13.61 -21.01 -6.68
CA THR A 725 13.53 -19.72 -6.02
C THR A 725 13.44 -19.89 -4.49
N TYR A 726 12.66 -20.84 -4.02
CA TYR A 726 12.58 -21.16 -2.59
C TYR A 726 13.92 -21.65 -2.05
N LEU A 727 14.59 -22.58 -2.74
CA LEU A 727 15.91 -23.11 -2.37
C LEU A 727 16.97 -22.03 -2.23
N ARG A 728 17.04 -21.14 -3.22
CA ARG A 728 18.16 -20.19 -3.35
C ARG A 728 17.92 -18.88 -2.63
N PHE A 729 16.69 -18.46 -2.58
CA PHE A 729 16.31 -17.10 -2.17
C PHE A 729 15.29 -17.09 -1.03
N ALA A 730 14.06 -17.52 -1.28
CA ALA A 730 12.93 -17.28 -0.39
C ALA A 730 13.13 -17.81 1.05
N ARG A 731 13.73 -18.99 1.21
CA ARG A 731 14.03 -19.57 2.53
C ARG A 731 15.12 -18.83 3.33
N LYS A 732 15.90 -17.94 2.67
CA LYS A 732 16.95 -17.14 3.32
C LYS A 732 16.44 -15.79 3.79
N LEU A 733 15.27 -15.36 3.33
CA LEU A 733 14.63 -14.13 3.77
C LEU A 733 14.20 -14.26 5.24
N LYS A 734 14.58 -13.30 6.05
CA LYS A 734 14.31 -13.29 7.49
C LYS A 734 13.33 -12.18 7.85
#